data_ec08867c6f40702f46c863a50478dd01
#
_entry.id   ec08867c6f40702f46c863a50478dd01
#
_cell.length_a   1.000
_cell.length_b   1.000
_cell.length_c   1.000
_cell.angle_alpha   90.00
_cell.angle_beta   90.00
_cell.angle_gamma   90.00
#
_symmetry.space_group_name_H-M   'P 1'
#
loop_
_entity.id
_entity.type
_entity.pdbx_description
1 polymer ?
#
loop_
_entity_poly.entity_id
_entity_poly.type
_entity_poly.pdbx_seq_one_letter_code
_entity_poly.pdbx_strand_id
1 'polypeptide(L)'
;MRIPDIHASARRLLPLLCIIALLLDGCSFSLLDIPGLSIPTTTPSLPSGPTPTPVQAAVITFNAFLPAPLQAGETLFLSVVDEVTGLGLNAINYSMQGIDTLHYLVSIPFALNSVVKYRYIRQGTIPIPEDDPFDKPVRYRMYNVTAPGVVEDVVASWSDSLFSNPEGCLTGKVLDVSSNLPIVDILISVGGQQTLTDSSGSFVFEALPVGIHNLVAYAIDGSYQTFQQGARIEAGLRTPVSISLSPAQMVNVVFTLSVPSNTVQNAPIRFAGNLYQLGNTFNDLQGGMNSVATRMPLMTSLADGRSSLSLMLPVGADIRYKYTLGDGFWNAEHAPDGGFIVRQLIVPPSSLPVEIQDTVQTWQAGPSSPILFEVDVPAYTPVTDIISIQFNPYGWTEPIPMWSLGNNHWVYQLYSPLNLLGEFEYRYCRNDQCGIADDVQTSIGHRGRAVSSSLAPQDLQDIVAEWSWLQNNPPPAIVGLSVNTRQEFMTGVEFQGGYDPTWQAWIPLAIQNVKGLYANWLVLTPTWTIDQASPFVFSATPGLDPLWSDMLDTTARASASNLNVALFPGVNLPSDLNTWWASSPRDEAWWNTWFERYSAYANYHADLASRSGAKVLILGGDWLDPAMPAGLINGNSSGIPADADVRWQSIISDVRTRFTGNLFWAIPYSGELRLIPNFVKDTDGIYLLWTAPLTGASVDQYSAAAGQLLDEDIQPLQAELGKPVILAIAYPSDDLAASASLADTSLFQPGSTRAAVNLQAQTDIYQALLMAVNERSWLGGFVSRGYFPPVVLQDASASVHGKPTADLLWYWFPRFLGITP
;
A
#
# COMPACT_ATOMS: atom_id res chain seq x y z
N MET A 1 -13.99 -38.55 -32.04
CA MET A 1 -13.24 -37.38 -32.43
C MET A 1 -14.23 -36.20 -32.36
N ARG A 2 -14.27 -35.50 -31.21
CA ARG A 2 -15.19 -34.37 -30.97
C ARG A 2 -14.32 -33.12 -30.94
N ILE A 3 -14.66 -32.15 -31.76
CA ILE A 3 -14.01 -30.83 -31.87
C ILE A 3 -14.44 -30.02 -30.64
N PRO A 4 -13.53 -29.40 -29.87
CA PRO A 4 -13.94 -28.56 -28.75
C PRO A 4 -14.43 -27.18 -29.25
N ASP A 5 -15.53 -26.74 -28.68
CA ASP A 5 -16.17 -25.45 -28.94
C ASP A 5 -15.25 -24.25 -28.59
N ILE A 6 -14.82 -23.52 -29.60
CA ILE A 6 -14.00 -22.28 -29.48
C ILE A 6 -14.83 -21.06 -29.06
N HIS A 7 -16.14 -21.17 -28.90
CA HIS A 7 -17.04 -20.06 -28.61
C HIS A 7 -17.16 -19.62 -27.13
N ALA A 8 -16.59 -20.40 -26.18
CA ALA A 8 -16.69 -20.06 -24.75
C ALA A 8 -15.61 -19.08 -24.27
N SER A 9 -14.47 -18.99 -24.95
CA SER A 9 -13.36 -18.11 -24.55
C SER A 9 -13.50 -16.66 -25.04
N ALA A 10 -14.21 -16.45 -26.15
CA ALA A 10 -14.43 -15.10 -26.70
C ALA A 10 -15.41 -14.24 -25.86
N ARG A 11 -16.31 -14.88 -25.10
CA ARG A 11 -17.28 -14.17 -24.26
C ARG A 11 -16.71 -13.68 -22.92
N ARG A 12 -15.54 -14.20 -22.49
CA ARG A 12 -14.87 -13.76 -21.26
C ARG A 12 -13.83 -12.67 -21.47
N LEU A 13 -13.37 -12.46 -22.69
CA LEU A 13 -12.41 -11.42 -23.06
C LEU A 13 -13.10 -10.07 -23.42
N LEU A 14 -14.37 -10.12 -23.83
CA LEU A 14 -15.09 -8.90 -24.22
C LEU A 14 -15.33 -7.92 -23.07
N PRO A 15 -15.74 -8.37 -21.84
CA PRO A 15 -15.88 -7.43 -20.71
C PRO A 15 -14.53 -6.90 -20.21
N LEU A 16 -13.44 -7.68 -20.27
CA LEU A 16 -12.11 -7.20 -19.87
C LEU A 16 -11.56 -6.14 -20.84
N LEU A 17 -11.81 -6.27 -22.13
CA LEU A 17 -11.46 -5.25 -23.13
C LEU A 17 -12.32 -3.98 -22.99
N CYS A 18 -13.58 -4.10 -22.56
CA CYS A 18 -14.43 -2.92 -22.30
C CYS A 18 -14.01 -2.20 -21.00
N ILE A 19 -13.55 -2.91 -19.97
CA ILE A 19 -13.05 -2.32 -18.73
C ILE A 19 -11.70 -1.62 -18.97
N ILE A 20 -10.81 -2.22 -19.75
CA ILE A 20 -9.54 -1.60 -20.16
C ILE A 20 -9.81 -0.38 -21.07
N ALA A 21 -10.79 -0.42 -21.96
CA ALA A 21 -11.19 0.73 -22.77
C ALA A 21 -11.78 1.87 -21.93
N LEU A 22 -12.56 1.57 -20.88
CA LEU A 22 -13.13 2.58 -19.98
C LEU A 22 -12.12 3.16 -18.98
N LEU A 23 -11.08 2.40 -18.61
CA LEU A 23 -9.98 2.89 -17.77
C LEU A 23 -8.93 3.68 -18.56
N LEU A 24 -8.89 3.52 -19.89
CA LEU A 24 -8.00 4.25 -20.78
C LEU A 24 -8.68 5.46 -21.46
N ASP A 25 -10.02 5.49 -21.54
CA ASP A 25 -10.77 6.62 -22.07
C ASP A 25 -10.91 7.75 -21.03
N GLY A 26 -9.81 8.40 -20.72
CA GLY A 26 -9.83 9.79 -20.26
C GLY A 26 -10.24 10.73 -21.41
N CYS A 27 -11.18 10.32 -22.25
CA CYS A 27 -11.74 11.18 -23.29
C CYS A 27 -12.67 12.18 -22.63
N SER A 28 -12.25 13.43 -22.63
CA SER A 28 -13.16 14.57 -22.56
C SER A 28 -14.20 14.41 -23.68
N PHE A 29 -15.39 13.92 -23.34
CA PHE A 29 -16.54 14.08 -24.22
C PHE A 29 -16.84 15.58 -24.32
N SER A 30 -16.39 16.20 -25.38
CA SER A 30 -16.91 17.49 -25.79
C SER A 30 -18.36 17.27 -26.24
N LEU A 31 -19.32 17.73 -25.45
CA LEU A 31 -20.77 17.71 -25.73
C LEU A 31 -21.14 18.62 -26.91
N LEU A 32 -20.20 19.08 -27.72
CA LEU A 32 -20.40 20.07 -28.79
C LEU A 32 -20.78 19.48 -30.16
N ASP A 33 -20.90 18.17 -30.33
CA ASP A 33 -21.22 17.55 -31.61
C ASP A 33 -22.58 16.81 -31.64
N ILE A 34 -23.58 17.30 -30.90
CA ILE A 34 -24.99 16.93 -31.17
C ILE A 34 -25.67 18.03 -31.96
N PRO A 35 -26.01 17.82 -33.24
CA PRO A 35 -26.72 18.84 -34.04
C PRO A 35 -28.14 19.04 -33.48
N GLY A 36 -28.39 20.19 -32.89
CA GLY A 36 -29.75 20.61 -32.53
C GLY A 36 -29.94 21.18 -31.12
N LEU A 37 -28.95 21.26 -30.25
CA LEU A 37 -29.07 21.93 -28.95
C LEU A 37 -28.36 23.29 -28.98
N SER A 38 -29.10 24.36 -29.16
CA SER A 38 -28.66 25.71 -28.87
C SER A 38 -28.83 26.00 -27.38
N ILE A 39 -27.72 26.07 -26.64
CA ILE A 39 -27.72 26.50 -25.25
C ILE A 39 -27.66 28.01 -25.19
N PRO A 40 -28.57 28.70 -24.49
CA PRO A 40 -28.45 30.13 -24.30
C PRO A 40 -27.27 30.46 -23.38
N THR A 41 -26.30 31.19 -23.91
CA THR A 41 -25.19 31.80 -23.16
C THR A 41 -25.73 32.88 -22.21
N THR A 42 -26.14 32.54 -21.03
CA THR A 42 -26.24 33.49 -19.92
C THR A 42 -24.91 33.47 -19.14
N THR A 43 -24.17 34.55 -19.21
CA THR A 43 -23.01 34.81 -18.38
C THR A 43 -23.45 34.84 -16.89
N PRO A 44 -23.02 33.93 -16.04
CA PRO A 44 -23.36 34.02 -14.61
C PRO A 44 -22.58 35.20 -14.01
N SER A 45 -23.27 36.10 -13.33
CA SER A 45 -22.64 37.09 -12.48
C SER A 45 -22.05 36.41 -11.27
N LEU A 46 -20.73 36.41 -11.15
CA LEU A 46 -19.98 35.96 -9.99
C LEU A 46 -20.44 36.70 -8.73
N PRO A 47 -20.64 35.99 -7.59
CA PRO A 47 -20.81 36.66 -6.31
C PRO A 47 -19.51 37.39 -5.96
N SER A 48 -19.60 38.61 -5.48
CA SER A 48 -18.50 39.46 -5.04
C SER A 48 -17.95 38.94 -3.68
N GLY A 49 -17.10 37.91 -3.77
CA GLY A 49 -16.15 37.58 -2.71
C GLY A 49 -14.87 38.41 -2.85
N PRO A 50 -13.99 38.44 -1.88
CA PRO A 50 -12.72 39.17 -1.99
C PRO A 50 -12.01 38.69 -3.27
N THR A 51 -11.67 39.66 -4.14
CA THR A 51 -11.00 39.38 -5.40
C THR A 51 -9.73 38.59 -5.13
N PRO A 52 -9.59 37.35 -5.61
CA PRO A 52 -8.34 36.62 -5.40
C PRO A 52 -7.21 37.43 -6.04
N THR A 53 -6.14 37.61 -5.28
CA THR A 53 -4.91 38.21 -5.81
C THR A 53 -4.54 37.46 -7.09
N PRO A 54 -4.30 38.12 -8.23
CA PRO A 54 -3.95 37.42 -9.45
C PRO A 54 -2.74 36.54 -9.22
N VAL A 55 -2.90 35.22 -9.33
CA VAL A 55 -1.79 34.29 -9.24
C VAL A 55 -0.85 34.60 -10.39
N GLN A 56 0.39 34.96 -10.11
CA GLN A 56 1.38 35.17 -11.16
C GLN A 56 1.59 33.85 -11.91
N ALA A 57 1.45 33.89 -13.21
CA ALA A 57 1.65 32.73 -14.07
C ALA A 57 2.99 32.84 -14.82
N ALA A 58 3.64 31.69 -15.00
CA ALA A 58 4.79 31.51 -15.85
C ALA A 58 4.47 30.59 -17.03
N VAL A 59 4.96 30.92 -18.20
CA VAL A 59 4.82 30.06 -19.39
C VAL A 59 5.94 29.02 -19.36
N ILE A 60 5.54 27.75 -19.37
CA ILE A 60 6.45 26.61 -19.44
C ILE A 60 6.32 25.96 -20.83
N THR A 61 7.45 25.81 -21.50
CA THR A 61 7.54 25.10 -22.78
C THR A 61 8.02 23.69 -22.55
N PHE A 62 7.18 22.71 -22.84
CA PHE A 62 7.54 21.29 -22.80
C PHE A 62 8.06 20.87 -24.17
N ASN A 63 9.25 20.34 -24.19
CA ASN A 63 9.94 19.82 -25.37
C ASN A 63 10.12 18.31 -25.21
N ALA A 64 9.39 17.53 -26.01
CA ALA A 64 9.44 16.07 -25.96
C ALA A 64 10.28 15.52 -27.12
N PHE A 65 11.23 14.66 -26.81
CA PHE A 65 12.00 13.88 -27.75
C PHE A 65 11.47 12.45 -27.81
N LEU A 66 11.01 12.00 -28.98
CA LEU A 66 10.36 10.70 -29.16
C LEU A 66 11.36 9.61 -29.55
N PRO A 67 11.12 8.34 -29.17
CA PRO A 67 11.93 7.21 -29.56
C PRO A 67 11.82 6.88 -31.06
N ALA A 68 10.70 7.21 -31.69
CA ALA A 68 10.42 7.00 -33.10
C ALA A 68 9.44 8.05 -33.64
N PRO A 69 9.41 8.33 -34.95
CA PRO A 69 8.42 9.23 -35.56
C PRO A 69 6.99 8.74 -35.35
N LEU A 70 6.04 9.67 -35.15
CA LEU A 70 4.62 9.34 -35.12
C LEU A 70 4.15 8.76 -36.45
N GLN A 71 3.20 7.84 -36.36
CA GLN A 71 2.56 7.28 -37.56
C GLN A 71 1.62 8.29 -38.22
N ALA A 72 1.30 8.07 -39.50
CA ALA A 72 0.35 8.95 -40.22
C ALA A 72 -1.02 8.93 -39.52
N GLY A 73 -1.49 10.11 -39.13
CA GLY A 73 -2.77 10.29 -38.43
C GLY A 73 -2.68 10.28 -36.90
N GLU A 74 -1.50 10.11 -36.34
CA GLU A 74 -1.28 10.25 -34.88
C GLU A 74 -0.94 11.70 -34.51
N THR A 75 -1.34 12.10 -33.33
CA THR A 75 -1.05 13.39 -32.70
C THR A 75 -0.46 13.16 -31.30
N LEU A 76 0.59 13.90 -30.95
CA LEU A 76 1.14 13.87 -29.60
C LEU A 76 0.41 14.86 -28.70
N PHE A 77 0.08 14.42 -27.51
CA PHE A 77 -0.49 15.24 -26.44
C PHE A 77 0.40 15.23 -25.21
N LEU A 78 0.53 16.38 -24.58
CA LEU A 78 0.91 16.52 -23.19
C LEU A 78 -0.38 16.45 -22.36
N SER A 79 -0.48 15.44 -21.51
CA SER A 79 -1.61 15.24 -20.60
C SER A 79 -1.22 15.73 -19.21
N VAL A 80 -1.80 16.86 -18.77
CA VAL A 80 -1.62 17.39 -17.43
C VAL A 80 -2.61 16.71 -16.50
N VAL A 81 -2.10 16.09 -15.45
CA VAL A 81 -2.87 15.34 -14.47
C VAL A 81 -3.01 16.17 -13.20
N ASP A 82 -4.25 16.43 -12.79
CA ASP A 82 -4.56 17.15 -11.57
C ASP A 82 -5.51 16.29 -10.71
N GLU A 83 -4.93 15.47 -9.86
CA GLU A 83 -5.69 14.52 -9.05
C GLU A 83 -5.29 14.55 -7.57
N VAL A 84 -6.25 14.27 -6.72
CA VAL A 84 -6.08 14.22 -5.26
C VAL A 84 -6.61 12.90 -4.69
N THR A 85 -7.62 12.31 -5.32
CA THR A 85 -8.30 11.10 -4.84
C THR A 85 -8.14 9.88 -5.74
N GLY A 86 -7.13 9.85 -6.60
CA GLY A 86 -6.64 8.65 -7.24
C GLY A 86 -7.12 8.30 -8.61
N LEU A 87 -8.10 8.95 -9.11
CA LEU A 87 -8.55 8.72 -10.49
C LEU A 87 -8.11 9.89 -11.35
N GLY A 88 -7.27 9.64 -12.37
CA GLY A 88 -6.81 10.65 -13.33
C GLY A 88 -7.94 11.18 -14.24
N LEU A 89 -9.11 11.44 -13.67
CA LEU A 89 -10.31 11.89 -14.37
C LEU A 89 -10.23 13.37 -14.75
N ASN A 90 -9.31 14.13 -14.18
CA ASN A 90 -9.12 15.56 -14.44
C ASN A 90 -8.02 15.85 -15.45
N ALA A 91 -7.57 14.87 -16.22
CA ALA A 91 -6.48 15.06 -17.17
C ALA A 91 -6.89 16.06 -18.26
N ILE A 92 -6.05 17.07 -18.48
CA ILE A 92 -6.21 18.06 -19.55
C ILE A 92 -5.17 17.79 -20.63
N ASN A 93 -5.62 17.50 -21.84
CA ASN A 93 -4.75 17.16 -22.95
C ASN A 93 -4.45 18.38 -23.81
N TYR A 94 -3.18 18.71 -23.98
CA TYR A 94 -2.68 19.79 -24.84
C TYR A 94 -1.97 19.20 -26.05
N SER A 95 -2.47 19.51 -27.25
CA SER A 95 -1.84 19.07 -28.49
C SER A 95 -0.46 19.70 -28.66
N MET A 96 0.54 18.89 -28.96
CA MET A 96 1.91 19.33 -29.20
C MET A 96 2.19 19.55 -30.67
N GLN A 97 3.01 20.55 -30.96
CA GLN A 97 3.43 20.89 -32.32
C GLN A 97 4.78 20.25 -32.64
N GLY A 98 4.84 19.50 -33.76
CA GLY A 98 6.11 18.94 -34.24
C GLY A 98 7.02 20.04 -34.80
N ILE A 99 8.27 20.05 -34.32
CA ILE A 99 9.37 20.84 -34.92
C ILE A 99 10.02 20.05 -36.05
N ASP A 100 10.19 18.77 -35.83
CA ASP A 100 10.63 17.78 -36.83
C ASP A 100 9.92 16.43 -36.52
N THR A 101 10.47 15.32 -37.06
CA THR A 101 9.82 14.00 -36.94
C THR A 101 9.91 13.38 -35.54
N LEU A 102 10.82 13.86 -34.67
CA LEU A 102 11.06 13.33 -33.33
C LEU A 102 10.85 14.37 -32.23
N HIS A 103 10.88 15.66 -32.54
CA HIS A 103 10.78 16.75 -31.57
C HIS A 103 9.41 17.43 -31.64
N TYR A 104 8.77 17.54 -30.46
CA TYR A 104 7.46 18.14 -30.31
C TYR A 104 7.44 19.13 -29.14
N LEU A 105 6.76 20.26 -29.27
CA LEU A 105 6.65 21.24 -28.21
C LEU A 105 5.23 21.73 -27.97
N VAL A 106 4.99 22.18 -26.74
CA VAL A 106 3.80 22.96 -26.35
C VAL A 106 4.17 23.93 -25.22
N SER A 107 3.61 25.14 -25.27
CA SER A 107 3.81 26.16 -24.22
C SER A 107 2.51 26.41 -23.48
N ILE A 108 2.54 26.25 -22.15
CA ILE A 108 1.35 26.30 -21.28
C ILE A 108 1.64 27.26 -20.11
N PRO A 109 0.72 28.18 -19.78
CA PRO A 109 0.84 29.00 -18.58
C PRO A 109 0.43 28.22 -17.32
N PHE A 110 1.26 28.21 -16.29
CA PHE A 110 0.98 27.65 -14.97
C PHE A 110 1.20 28.69 -13.88
N ALA A 111 0.53 28.52 -12.74
CA ALA A 111 0.78 29.32 -11.56
C ALA A 111 2.23 29.19 -11.07
N LEU A 112 2.87 30.28 -10.65
CA LEU A 112 4.18 30.22 -10.00
C LEU A 112 4.07 29.40 -8.71
N ASN A 113 5.11 28.63 -8.43
CA ASN A 113 5.22 27.65 -7.34
C ASN A 113 4.27 26.44 -7.46
N SER A 114 3.60 26.26 -8.59
CA SER A 114 2.87 25.02 -8.81
C SER A 114 3.79 23.84 -9.14
N VAL A 115 3.40 22.64 -8.69
CA VAL A 115 4.03 21.37 -9.06
C VAL A 115 3.14 20.67 -10.07
N VAL A 116 3.55 20.72 -11.33
CA VAL A 116 2.77 20.18 -12.45
C VAL A 116 3.09 18.69 -12.59
N LYS A 117 2.06 17.86 -12.57
CA LYS A 117 2.11 16.43 -12.92
C LYS A 117 1.64 16.27 -14.37
N TYR A 118 2.40 15.57 -15.20
CA TYR A 118 2.09 15.42 -16.62
C TYR A 118 2.66 14.13 -17.20
N ARG A 119 2.14 13.71 -18.35
CA ARG A 119 2.66 12.58 -19.14
C ARG A 119 2.42 12.80 -20.61
N TYR A 120 3.04 11.97 -21.45
CA TYR A 120 2.88 12.00 -22.90
C TYR A 120 1.95 10.89 -23.37
N ILE A 121 1.07 11.24 -24.33
CA ILE A 121 0.12 10.32 -24.95
C ILE A 121 0.17 10.56 -26.46
N ARG A 122 0.41 9.54 -27.25
CA ARG A 122 0.13 9.62 -28.68
C ARG A 122 -1.28 9.11 -28.97
N GLN A 123 -2.02 9.89 -29.71
CA GLN A 123 -3.42 9.65 -30.04
C GLN A 123 -3.57 9.33 -31.52
N GLY A 124 -3.92 8.10 -31.81
CA GLY A 124 -4.40 7.64 -33.08
C GLY A 124 -5.85 7.19 -32.98
N THR A 125 -6.16 5.99 -33.45
CA THR A 125 -7.48 5.35 -33.28
C THR A 125 -7.78 5.09 -31.80
N ILE A 126 -6.74 4.77 -31.00
CA ILE A 126 -6.79 4.63 -29.55
C ILE A 126 -5.67 5.45 -28.93
N PRO A 127 -5.83 5.92 -27.68
CA PRO A 127 -4.74 6.57 -26.96
C PRO A 127 -3.68 5.54 -26.55
N ILE A 128 -2.41 5.88 -26.77
CA ILE A 128 -1.25 5.05 -26.40
C ILE A 128 -0.37 5.88 -25.46
N PRO A 129 -0.34 5.56 -24.17
CA PRO A 129 0.48 6.27 -23.19
C PRO A 129 1.96 5.89 -23.33
N GLU A 130 2.81 6.74 -22.77
CA GLU A 130 4.24 6.46 -22.64
C GLU A 130 4.51 5.40 -21.58
N ASP A 131 5.54 4.56 -21.84
CA ASP A 131 6.11 3.62 -20.88
C ASP A 131 7.56 4.00 -20.56
N ASP A 132 8.04 3.56 -19.39
CA ASP A 132 9.42 3.71 -18.96
C ASP A 132 10.33 2.65 -19.62
N PRO A 133 11.67 2.68 -19.39
CA PRO A 133 12.58 1.68 -19.95
C PRO A 133 12.34 0.23 -19.52
N PHE A 134 11.49 0.01 -18.53
CA PHE A 134 11.10 -1.31 -18.05
C PHE A 134 9.74 -1.77 -18.59
N ASP A 135 9.23 -1.09 -19.63
CA ASP A 135 7.92 -1.32 -20.25
C ASP A 135 6.76 -1.18 -19.23
N LYS A 136 6.94 -0.28 -18.25
CA LYS A 136 5.92 0.05 -17.26
C LYS A 136 5.27 1.38 -17.59
N PRO A 137 3.94 1.52 -17.42
CA PRO A 137 3.24 2.76 -17.68
C PRO A 137 3.78 3.93 -16.85
N VAL A 138 4.16 5.02 -17.50
CA VAL A 138 4.49 6.28 -16.82
C VAL A 138 3.21 6.88 -16.27
N ARG A 139 3.10 6.92 -14.94
CA ARG A 139 1.93 7.53 -14.28
C ARG A 139 1.94 9.03 -14.49
N TYR A 140 3.02 9.70 -14.15
CA TYR A 140 3.29 11.10 -14.45
C TYR A 140 4.77 11.45 -14.30
N ARG A 141 5.14 12.56 -14.89
CA ARG A 141 6.38 13.32 -14.66
C ARG A 141 6.06 14.51 -13.78
N MET A 142 7.05 15.10 -13.14
CA MET A 142 6.87 16.29 -12.29
C MET A 142 7.68 17.46 -12.80
N TYR A 143 7.12 18.67 -12.67
CA TYR A 143 7.83 19.93 -12.92
C TYR A 143 7.44 20.99 -11.89
N ASN A 144 8.43 21.63 -11.26
CA ASN A 144 8.21 22.73 -10.31
C ASN A 144 8.35 24.08 -11.01
N VAL A 145 7.28 24.85 -11.06
CA VAL A 145 7.16 26.11 -11.79
C VAL A 145 7.70 27.27 -10.96
N THR A 146 8.99 27.55 -11.05
CA THR A 146 9.63 28.67 -10.31
C THR A 146 9.78 29.96 -11.14
N ALA A 147 9.81 29.82 -12.46
CA ALA A 147 9.96 30.91 -13.44
C ALA A 147 9.54 30.40 -14.82
N PRO A 148 9.37 31.29 -15.82
CA PRO A 148 9.26 30.83 -17.21
C PRO A 148 10.45 29.95 -17.59
N GLY A 149 10.19 28.82 -18.26
CA GLY A 149 11.25 27.84 -18.50
C GLY A 149 10.94 26.86 -19.63
N VAL A 150 11.93 26.01 -19.92
CA VAL A 150 11.80 24.90 -20.89
C VAL A 150 12.07 23.60 -20.14
N VAL A 151 11.21 22.63 -20.37
CA VAL A 151 11.35 21.25 -19.91
C VAL A 151 11.85 20.43 -21.09
N GLU A 152 12.99 19.76 -20.91
CA GLU A 152 13.49 18.81 -21.87
C GLU A 152 13.16 17.40 -21.37
N ASP A 153 12.42 16.63 -22.17
CA ASP A 153 12.03 15.29 -21.83
C ASP A 153 12.33 14.31 -22.96
N VAL A 154 12.79 13.12 -22.58
CA VAL A 154 12.95 11.98 -23.49
C VAL A 154 11.87 10.95 -23.15
N VAL A 155 11.06 10.60 -24.14
CA VAL A 155 10.09 9.49 -24.04
C VAL A 155 10.85 8.19 -24.30
N ALA A 156 10.77 7.25 -23.38
CA ALA A 156 11.51 5.99 -23.48
C ALA A 156 10.90 5.04 -24.52
N SER A 157 9.62 4.73 -24.33
CA SER A 157 8.85 3.82 -25.19
C SER A 157 7.35 4.17 -25.10
N TRP A 158 6.55 3.38 -25.80
CA TRP A 158 5.09 3.49 -25.77
C TRP A 158 4.50 2.14 -25.38
N SER A 159 3.33 2.09 -24.82
CA SER A 159 2.70 0.86 -24.34
C SER A 159 2.46 -0.23 -25.40
N ASP A 160 2.70 0.08 -26.68
CA ASP A 160 2.67 -0.85 -27.79
C ASP A 160 4.06 -1.13 -28.41
N SER A 161 5.15 -0.67 -27.78
CA SER A 161 6.52 -0.87 -28.25
C SER A 161 7.48 -1.09 -27.09
N LEU A 162 8.47 -1.96 -27.28
CA LEU A 162 9.49 -2.20 -26.27
C LEU A 162 10.57 -1.12 -26.32
N PHE A 163 11.15 -0.83 -25.16
CA PHE A 163 12.32 0.05 -25.07
C PHE A 163 13.55 -0.59 -25.75
N SER A 164 14.23 0.16 -26.58
CA SER A 164 15.40 -0.33 -27.34
C SER A 164 16.53 0.69 -27.49
N ASN A 165 16.37 1.86 -26.90
CA ASN A 165 17.36 2.94 -27.00
C ASN A 165 18.51 2.75 -26.00
N PRO A 166 19.69 3.37 -26.23
CA PRO A 166 20.75 3.37 -25.24
C PRO A 166 20.27 4.00 -23.91
N GLU A 167 20.76 3.41 -22.82
CA GLU A 167 20.43 3.81 -21.46
C GLU A 167 21.67 4.09 -20.61
N GLY A 168 21.49 4.79 -19.51
CA GLY A 168 22.48 5.01 -18.48
C GLY A 168 21.83 5.01 -17.09
N CYS A 169 22.66 5.08 -16.05
CA CYS A 169 22.22 5.08 -14.67
C CYS A 169 22.31 6.47 -14.05
N LEU A 170 21.42 6.77 -13.10
CA LEU A 170 21.50 7.94 -12.24
C LEU A 170 21.56 7.50 -10.78
N THR A 171 22.55 8.00 -10.04
CA THR A 171 22.67 7.79 -8.60
C THR A 171 22.77 9.10 -7.89
N GLY A 172 22.16 9.19 -6.71
CA GLY A 172 22.22 10.46 -6.00
C GLY A 172 22.08 10.32 -4.50
N LYS A 173 22.26 11.46 -3.85
CA LYS A 173 22.09 11.61 -2.41
C LYS A 173 21.39 12.92 -2.10
N VAL A 174 20.43 12.85 -1.17
CA VAL A 174 19.67 14.00 -0.70
C VAL A 174 20.05 14.31 0.74
N LEU A 175 20.45 15.55 0.98
CA LEU A 175 20.90 16.05 2.29
C LEU A 175 20.11 17.30 2.69
N ASP A 176 19.92 17.48 3.98
CA ASP A 176 19.44 18.73 4.57
C ASP A 176 20.54 19.79 4.49
N VAL A 177 20.22 20.95 3.92
CA VAL A 177 21.19 22.05 3.70
C VAL A 177 21.79 22.60 5.00
N SER A 178 21.04 22.54 6.10
CA SER A 178 21.44 23.16 7.38
C SER A 178 22.25 22.20 8.26
N SER A 179 21.87 20.93 8.30
CA SER A 179 22.47 19.91 9.15
C SER A 179 23.45 19.00 8.42
N ASN A 180 23.39 18.99 7.09
CA ASN A 180 24.11 18.04 6.21
C ASN A 180 23.80 16.56 6.50
N LEU A 181 22.65 16.30 7.14
CA LEU A 181 22.17 14.95 7.40
C LEU A 181 21.36 14.41 6.21
N PRO A 182 21.38 13.09 5.98
CA PRO A 182 20.56 12.47 4.95
C PRO A 182 19.07 12.62 5.24
N ILE A 183 18.26 12.69 4.18
CA ILE A 183 16.81 12.80 4.27
C ILE A 183 16.19 11.57 3.62
N VAL A 184 15.38 10.84 4.40
CA VAL A 184 14.62 9.66 3.96
C VAL A 184 13.25 10.08 3.38
N ASP A 185 12.63 9.20 2.56
CA ASP A 185 11.29 9.39 1.97
C ASP A 185 11.15 10.66 1.10
N ILE A 186 12.22 11.14 0.50
CA ILE A 186 12.11 12.15 -0.55
C ILE A 186 11.78 11.45 -1.86
N LEU A 187 10.65 11.82 -2.46
CA LEU A 187 10.25 11.33 -3.78
C LEU A 187 11.13 11.98 -4.84
N ILE A 188 11.89 11.16 -5.55
CA ILE A 188 12.70 11.57 -6.70
C ILE A 188 11.95 11.15 -7.96
N SER A 189 11.70 12.11 -8.85
CA SER A 189 11.07 11.88 -10.15
C SER A 189 12.02 12.30 -11.26
N VAL A 190 12.29 11.39 -12.19
CA VAL A 190 13.14 11.64 -13.38
C VAL A 190 12.76 10.69 -14.51
N GLY A 191 12.65 11.19 -15.75
CA GLY A 191 12.40 10.36 -16.93
C GLY A 191 11.13 9.53 -16.90
N GLY A 192 10.12 9.93 -16.10
CA GLY A 192 8.87 9.19 -15.90
C GLY A 192 8.92 8.13 -14.81
N GLN A 193 10.09 7.88 -14.23
CA GLN A 193 10.27 6.96 -13.10
C GLN A 193 10.26 7.71 -11.77
N GLN A 194 9.91 7.01 -10.69
CA GLN A 194 9.91 7.52 -9.32
C GLN A 194 10.58 6.51 -8.38
N THR A 195 11.28 7.03 -7.37
CA THR A 195 11.81 6.26 -6.24
C THR A 195 11.82 7.12 -4.98
N LEU A 196 11.95 6.49 -3.81
CA LEU A 196 12.16 7.19 -2.53
C LEU A 196 13.63 7.12 -2.13
N THR A 197 14.10 8.16 -1.42
CA THR A 197 15.42 8.08 -0.80
C THR A 197 15.40 7.16 0.40
N ASP A 198 16.47 6.38 0.57
CA ASP A 198 16.68 5.51 1.73
C ASP A 198 17.15 6.30 2.98
N SER A 199 17.42 5.60 4.10
CA SER A 199 17.87 6.22 5.36
C SER A 199 19.22 6.93 5.26
N SER A 200 20.03 6.62 4.25
CA SER A 200 21.28 7.31 3.94
C SER A 200 21.07 8.51 3.01
N GLY A 201 19.80 8.81 2.63
CA GLY A 201 19.43 9.80 1.64
C GLY A 201 19.73 9.39 0.20
N SER A 202 20.13 8.15 -0.04
CA SER A 202 20.55 7.68 -1.37
C SER A 202 19.36 7.24 -2.21
N PHE A 203 19.50 7.36 -3.53
CA PHE A 203 18.56 6.86 -4.52
C PHE A 203 19.29 6.42 -5.81
N VAL A 204 18.65 5.54 -6.58
CA VAL A 204 19.20 5.01 -7.82
C VAL A 204 18.10 4.82 -8.87
N PHE A 205 18.44 5.17 -10.12
CA PHE A 205 17.70 4.76 -11.32
C PHE A 205 18.66 3.97 -12.21
N GLU A 206 18.39 2.70 -12.43
CA GLU A 206 19.31 1.79 -13.13
C GLU A 206 19.22 1.91 -14.64
N ALA A 207 18.09 2.35 -15.18
CA ALA A 207 17.90 2.56 -16.60
C ALA A 207 17.12 3.85 -16.86
N LEU A 208 17.78 4.81 -17.55
CA LEU A 208 17.14 6.01 -18.05
C LEU A 208 17.58 6.19 -19.51
N PRO A 209 16.71 6.64 -20.43
CA PRO A 209 17.11 6.96 -21.79
C PRO A 209 18.22 7.99 -21.82
N VAL A 210 19.15 7.86 -22.79
CA VAL A 210 20.20 8.88 -22.98
C VAL A 210 19.57 10.22 -23.35
N GLY A 211 20.02 11.28 -22.69
CA GLY A 211 19.52 12.64 -22.93
C GLY A 211 19.55 13.52 -21.70
N ILE A 212 18.87 14.64 -21.78
CA ILE A 212 18.64 15.54 -20.64
C ILE A 212 17.27 15.25 -20.07
N HIS A 213 17.19 15.07 -18.77
CA HIS A 213 15.94 14.83 -18.05
C HIS A 213 15.75 15.87 -16.96
N ASN A 214 14.51 16.23 -16.71
CA ASN A 214 14.14 17.02 -15.53
C ASN A 214 14.11 16.10 -14.30
N LEU A 215 14.90 16.44 -13.29
CA LEU A 215 14.93 15.75 -12.01
C LEU A 215 14.26 16.64 -10.96
N VAL A 216 13.27 16.09 -10.26
CA VAL A 216 12.56 16.75 -9.17
C VAL A 216 12.74 15.93 -7.89
N ALA A 217 13.10 16.60 -6.79
CA ALA A 217 13.08 16.05 -5.44
C ALA A 217 11.94 16.72 -4.65
N TYR A 218 10.98 15.90 -4.21
CA TYR A 218 9.74 16.34 -3.58
C TYR A 218 9.55 15.68 -2.22
N ALA A 219 9.44 16.51 -1.16
CA ALA A 219 9.11 16.01 0.18
C ALA A 219 7.62 15.67 0.23
N ILE A 220 7.28 14.40 0.41
CA ILE A 220 5.91 13.90 0.36
C ILE A 220 5.02 14.45 1.48
N ASP A 221 5.61 14.87 2.59
CA ASP A 221 4.96 15.51 3.74
C ASP A 221 5.07 17.05 3.71
N GLY A 222 5.77 17.60 2.72
CA GLY A 222 6.03 19.04 2.59
C GLY A 222 7.04 19.59 3.58
N SER A 223 7.80 18.78 4.30
CA SER A 223 8.81 19.21 5.28
C SER A 223 9.98 19.97 4.67
N TYR A 224 10.22 19.79 3.37
CA TYR A 224 11.27 20.47 2.59
C TYR A 224 10.69 21.16 1.37
N GLN A 225 11.40 22.20 0.91
CA GLN A 225 11.07 22.87 -0.34
C GLN A 225 11.38 21.96 -1.54
N THR A 226 10.51 21.98 -2.54
CA THR A 226 10.71 21.22 -3.78
C THR A 226 11.96 21.70 -4.50
N PHE A 227 12.81 20.76 -4.89
CA PHE A 227 14.05 21.00 -5.64
C PHE A 227 13.92 20.48 -7.06
N GLN A 228 14.55 21.17 -8.00
CA GLN A 228 14.56 20.78 -9.41
C GLN A 228 15.86 21.13 -10.08
N GLN A 229 16.35 20.22 -10.93
CA GLN A 229 17.50 20.46 -11.81
C GLN A 229 17.44 19.58 -13.05
N GLY A 230 18.23 19.91 -14.09
CA GLY A 230 18.49 19.02 -15.21
C GLY A 230 19.49 17.93 -14.84
N ALA A 231 19.27 16.71 -15.34
CA ALA A 231 20.20 15.59 -15.24
C ALA A 231 20.54 15.08 -16.64
N ARG A 232 21.84 15.00 -16.97
CA ARG A 232 22.30 14.48 -18.25
C ARG A 232 22.68 13.01 -18.12
N ILE A 233 22.02 12.16 -18.87
CA ILE A 233 22.27 10.72 -18.91
C ILE A 233 23.09 10.37 -20.14
N GLU A 234 24.16 9.61 -19.95
CA GLU A 234 25.07 9.13 -21.02
C GLU A 234 25.05 7.61 -21.06
N ALA A 235 25.15 7.05 -22.26
CA ALA A 235 25.05 5.62 -22.50
C ALA A 235 26.04 4.79 -21.67
N GLY A 236 25.55 3.82 -20.91
CA GLY A 236 26.35 2.90 -20.11
C GLY A 236 27.13 3.55 -18.95
N LEU A 237 26.89 4.85 -18.67
CA LEU A 237 27.56 5.54 -17.58
C LEU A 237 26.61 5.73 -16.38
N ARG A 238 27.22 5.83 -15.19
CA ARG A 238 26.54 6.16 -13.94
C ARG A 238 26.75 7.66 -13.66
N THR A 239 25.68 8.45 -13.74
CA THR A 239 25.70 9.89 -13.47
C THR A 239 25.47 10.14 -11.97
N PRO A 240 26.43 10.74 -11.24
CA PRO A 240 26.23 11.09 -9.84
C PRO A 240 25.51 12.43 -9.71
N VAL A 241 24.59 12.52 -8.73
CA VAL A 241 23.86 13.75 -8.38
C VAL A 241 23.90 13.97 -6.87
N SER A 242 24.10 15.22 -6.46
CA SER A 242 23.99 15.62 -5.06
C SER A 242 22.92 16.70 -4.91
N ILE A 243 21.95 16.46 -4.04
CA ILE A 243 20.81 17.34 -3.82
C ILE A 243 20.86 17.84 -2.37
N SER A 244 20.73 19.16 -2.18
CA SER A 244 20.58 19.75 -0.85
C SER A 244 19.22 20.43 -0.76
N LEU A 245 18.39 19.97 0.20
CA LEU A 245 17.05 20.49 0.40
C LEU A 245 17.03 21.48 1.58
N SER A 246 16.28 22.56 1.41
CA SER A 246 16.02 23.53 2.48
C SER A 246 14.74 23.13 3.21
N PRO A 247 14.74 23.09 4.55
CA PRO A 247 13.52 22.90 5.33
C PRO A 247 12.45 23.94 4.96
N ALA A 248 11.21 23.51 4.86
CA ALA A 248 10.10 24.41 4.58
C ALA A 248 9.70 25.17 5.84
N GLN A 249 9.43 26.46 5.68
CA GLN A 249 8.81 27.25 6.74
C GLN A 249 7.32 26.92 6.82
N MET A 250 6.80 26.61 8.01
CA MET A 250 5.40 26.24 8.20
C MET A 250 4.54 27.44 8.58
N VAL A 251 3.32 27.49 8.06
CA VAL A 251 2.31 28.49 8.39
C VAL A 251 1.01 27.82 8.78
N ASN A 252 0.29 28.37 9.76
CA ASN A 252 -1.02 27.91 10.13
C ASN A 252 -2.05 28.37 9.09
N VAL A 253 -2.78 27.43 8.48
CA VAL A 253 -3.87 27.71 7.54
C VAL A 253 -5.16 27.18 8.14
N VAL A 254 -6.15 28.05 8.26
CA VAL A 254 -7.48 27.75 8.80
C VAL A 254 -8.47 27.70 7.66
N PHE A 255 -8.99 26.53 7.38
CA PHE A 255 -10.06 26.31 6.40
C PHE A 255 -11.40 26.39 7.12
N THR A 256 -12.33 27.16 6.56
CA THR A 256 -13.74 27.24 6.99
C THR A 256 -14.60 26.86 5.81
N LEU A 257 -15.47 25.86 6.00
CA LEU A 257 -16.25 25.25 4.94
C LEU A 257 -17.75 25.40 5.19
N SER A 258 -18.47 25.81 4.15
CA SER A 258 -19.92 25.68 4.05
C SER A 258 -20.28 24.54 3.11
N VAL A 259 -21.24 23.70 3.49
CA VAL A 259 -21.69 22.54 2.72
C VAL A 259 -23.14 22.68 2.24
N PRO A 260 -23.58 21.94 1.20
CA PRO A 260 -24.97 21.94 0.75
C PRO A 260 -25.95 21.52 1.87
N SER A 261 -27.15 22.07 1.87
CA SER A 261 -28.19 21.76 2.86
C SER A 261 -28.68 20.32 2.84
N ASN A 262 -28.43 19.58 1.77
CA ASN A 262 -28.75 18.16 1.63
C ASN A 262 -27.62 17.24 2.12
N THR A 263 -26.58 17.80 2.76
CA THR A 263 -25.53 16.99 3.39
C THR A 263 -26.12 16.25 4.59
N VAL A 264 -25.92 14.93 4.65
CA VAL A 264 -26.40 14.10 5.76
C VAL A 264 -25.82 14.60 7.09
N GLN A 265 -26.67 14.69 8.09
CA GLN A 265 -26.27 15.09 9.43
C GLN A 265 -25.22 14.12 9.97
N ASN A 266 -24.17 14.65 10.57
CA ASN A 266 -23.04 13.90 11.14
C ASN A 266 -22.17 13.16 10.10
N ALA A 267 -22.36 13.39 8.80
CA ALA A 267 -21.42 12.88 7.82
C ALA A 267 -20.00 13.38 8.09
N PRO A 268 -18.97 12.53 8.02
CA PRO A 268 -17.59 12.92 8.30
C PRO A 268 -17.06 13.75 7.13
N ILE A 269 -16.99 15.06 7.28
CA ILE A 269 -16.40 15.94 6.28
C ILE A 269 -14.89 15.89 6.43
N ARG A 270 -14.20 15.50 5.36
CA ARG A 270 -12.75 15.34 5.34
C ARG A 270 -12.09 16.21 4.29
N PHE A 271 -10.86 16.59 4.56
CA PHE A 271 -9.98 17.34 3.69
C PHE A 271 -9.00 16.38 3.01
N ALA A 272 -9.21 16.09 1.73
CA ALA A 272 -8.30 15.27 0.94
C ALA A 272 -7.28 16.15 0.22
N GLY A 273 -6.00 15.81 0.28
CA GLY A 273 -4.94 16.61 -0.34
C GLY A 273 -3.74 15.78 -0.84
N ASN A 274 -2.84 16.47 -1.54
CA ASN A 274 -1.69 15.89 -2.22
C ASN A 274 -0.47 15.63 -1.32
N LEU A 275 -0.53 15.96 -0.02
CA LEU A 275 0.52 15.60 0.93
C LEU A 275 0.17 14.30 1.66
N TYR A 276 1.19 13.60 2.16
CA TYR A 276 1.04 12.38 2.94
C TYR A 276 0.03 12.51 4.09
N GLN A 277 0.16 13.55 4.92
CA GLN A 277 -0.74 13.80 6.05
C GLN A 277 -2.15 14.27 5.63
N LEU A 278 -2.39 14.51 4.37
CA LEU A 278 -3.69 14.86 3.80
C LEU A 278 -4.37 13.68 3.10
N GLY A 279 -3.86 12.47 3.31
CA GLY A 279 -4.43 11.23 2.81
C GLY A 279 -3.73 10.62 1.61
N ASN A 280 -2.79 11.31 0.95
CA ASN A 280 -2.06 10.75 -0.18
C ASN A 280 -1.17 9.59 0.27
N THR A 281 -1.27 8.45 -0.41
CA THR A 281 -0.46 7.24 -0.16
C THR A 281 0.60 7.01 -1.22
N PHE A 282 0.60 7.83 -2.28
CA PHE A 282 1.44 7.66 -3.47
C PHE A 282 1.22 6.33 -4.21
N ASN A 283 0.17 5.61 -3.88
CA ASN A 283 -0.20 4.37 -4.56
C ASN A 283 -0.65 4.60 -6.03
N ASP A 284 -1.01 5.82 -6.37
CA ASP A 284 -1.32 6.25 -7.73
C ASP A 284 -0.15 6.01 -8.70
N LEU A 285 1.08 6.02 -8.22
CA LEU A 285 2.27 5.70 -9.03
C LEU A 285 2.25 4.27 -9.57
N GLN A 286 1.53 3.36 -8.89
CA GLN A 286 1.33 1.98 -9.29
C GLN A 286 -0.06 1.71 -9.89
N GLY A 287 -0.85 2.77 -10.12
CA GLY A 287 -2.20 2.65 -10.69
C GLY A 287 -3.31 2.30 -9.70
N GLY A 288 -2.99 2.28 -8.41
CA GLY A 288 -3.96 2.03 -7.32
C GLY A 288 -4.68 3.29 -6.84
N MET A 289 -5.32 3.18 -5.66
CA MET A 289 -5.94 4.31 -4.97
C MET A 289 -4.85 5.18 -4.34
N ASN A 290 -4.83 6.49 -4.66
CA ASN A 290 -3.80 7.40 -4.18
C ASN A 290 -4.10 8.08 -2.85
N SER A 291 -5.28 7.83 -2.26
CA SER A 291 -5.66 8.45 -1.00
C SER A 291 -6.46 7.50 -0.10
N VAL A 292 -6.24 7.61 1.20
CA VAL A 292 -6.94 6.83 2.22
C VAL A 292 -7.77 7.75 3.10
N ALA A 293 -9.08 7.52 3.15
CA ALA A 293 -10.03 8.36 3.89
C ALA A 293 -9.66 8.53 5.36
N THR A 294 -9.20 7.49 6.03
CA THR A 294 -8.83 7.54 7.46
C THR A 294 -7.62 8.43 7.75
N ARG A 295 -6.77 8.68 6.76
CA ARG A 295 -5.62 9.59 6.88
C ARG A 295 -5.99 11.04 6.56
N MET A 296 -7.08 11.27 5.82
CA MET A 296 -7.59 12.60 5.52
C MET A 296 -8.05 13.30 6.81
N PRO A 297 -7.57 14.51 7.12
CA PRO A 297 -8.01 15.25 8.30
C PRO A 297 -9.52 15.46 8.34
N LEU A 298 -10.13 15.17 9.50
CA LEU A 298 -11.55 15.38 9.74
C LEU A 298 -11.79 16.85 10.14
N MET A 299 -12.77 17.49 9.52
CA MET A 299 -13.18 18.84 9.90
C MET A 299 -14.06 18.81 11.15
N THR A 300 -13.95 19.85 11.97
CA THR A 300 -14.77 20.05 13.17
C THR A 300 -15.97 20.91 12.83
N SER A 301 -17.16 20.45 13.19
CA SER A 301 -18.40 21.21 13.03
C SER A 301 -18.45 22.42 13.97
N LEU A 302 -18.88 23.57 13.46
CA LEU A 302 -19.09 24.79 14.20
C LEU A 302 -20.58 25.00 14.55
N ALA A 303 -20.84 25.81 15.57
CA ALA A 303 -22.21 26.08 16.03
C ALA A 303 -23.10 26.78 14.99
N ASP A 304 -22.50 27.42 13.99
CA ASP A 304 -23.23 28.10 12.90
C ASP A 304 -23.49 27.19 11.67
N GLY A 305 -23.23 25.91 11.80
CA GLY A 305 -23.44 24.92 10.73
C GLY A 305 -22.29 24.81 9.72
N ARG A 306 -21.25 25.60 9.86
CA ARG A 306 -20.02 25.44 9.07
C ARG A 306 -19.10 24.40 9.68
N SER A 307 -18.04 24.04 8.98
CA SER A 307 -16.97 23.18 9.49
C SER A 307 -15.63 23.89 9.39
N SER A 308 -14.70 23.58 10.28
CA SER A 308 -13.37 24.20 10.32
C SER A 308 -12.27 23.17 10.52
N LEU A 309 -11.10 23.46 9.92
CA LEU A 309 -9.88 22.67 10.05
C LEU A 309 -8.68 23.61 10.06
N SER A 310 -7.77 23.40 11.02
CA SER A 310 -6.50 24.12 11.11
C SER A 310 -5.35 23.17 10.78
N LEU A 311 -4.52 23.55 9.80
CA LEU A 311 -3.39 22.76 9.32
C LEU A 311 -2.11 23.59 9.32
N MET A 312 -1.01 22.98 9.74
CA MET A 312 0.33 23.53 9.51
C MET A 312 0.78 23.10 8.11
N LEU A 313 0.88 24.06 7.18
CA LEU A 313 1.25 23.80 5.79
C LEU A 313 2.56 24.52 5.42
N PRO A 314 3.38 23.93 4.51
CA PRO A 314 4.66 24.51 4.13
C PRO A 314 4.48 25.72 3.20
N VAL A 315 5.17 26.80 3.51
CA VAL A 315 5.18 28.05 2.72
C VAL A 315 5.72 27.77 1.30
N GLY A 316 5.00 28.25 0.31
CA GLY A 316 5.33 28.07 -1.11
C GLY A 316 4.90 26.73 -1.69
N ALA A 317 4.37 25.81 -0.88
CA ALA A 317 3.87 24.55 -1.40
C ALA A 317 2.59 24.72 -2.22
N ASP A 318 2.45 23.91 -3.27
CA ASP A 318 1.25 23.74 -4.08
C ASP A 318 0.36 22.68 -3.42
N ILE A 319 -0.61 23.12 -2.63
CA ILE A 319 -1.58 22.23 -2.01
C ILE A 319 -2.76 22.06 -2.96
N ARG A 320 -2.88 20.85 -3.50
CA ARG A 320 -4.07 20.40 -4.24
C ARG A 320 -4.98 19.67 -3.28
N TYR A 321 -6.25 20.07 -3.23
CA TYR A 321 -7.18 19.51 -2.26
C TYR A 321 -8.62 19.54 -2.74
N LYS A 322 -9.45 18.75 -2.10
CA LYS A 322 -10.90 18.78 -2.20
C LYS A 322 -11.53 18.29 -0.90
N TYR A 323 -12.85 18.49 -0.78
CA TYR A 323 -13.62 18.00 0.34
C TYR A 323 -14.36 16.71 -0.03
N THR A 324 -14.47 15.79 0.94
CA THR A 324 -15.16 14.52 0.78
C THR A 324 -16.02 14.21 2.01
N LEU A 325 -16.97 13.27 1.86
CA LEU A 325 -17.81 12.80 2.98
C LEU A 325 -17.34 11.43 3.48
N GLY A 326 -16.09 11.37 3.96
CA GLY A 326 -15.54 10.18 4.61
C GLY A 326 -14.91 9.15 3.69
N ASP A 327 -15.23 9.13 2.41
CA ASP A 327 -14.55 8.35 1.38
C ASP A 327 -13.84 9.27 0.38
N GLY A 328 -12.85 8.74 -0.28
CA GLY A 328 -12.00 9.56 -1.15
C GLY A 328 -12.60 9.82 -2.53
N PHE A 329 -13.58 9.05 -2.96
CA PHE A 329 -14.02 9.03 -4.35
C PHE A 329 -15.53 9.20 -4.53
N TRP A 330 -16.35 8.38 -3.86
CA TRP A 330 -17.78 8.28 -4.12
C TRP A 330 -18.56 9.56 -3.76
N ASN A 331 -18.15 10.21 -2.68
CA ASN A 331 -18.78 11.42 -2.16
C ASN A 331 -17.79 12.60 -2.09
N ALA A 332 -17.04 12.83 -3.16
CA ALA A 332 -16.23 14.03 -3.29
C ALA A 332 -17.07 15.22 -3.77
N GLU A 333 -16.57 16.45 -3.54
CA GLU A 333 -17.19 17.65 -4.04
C GLU A 333 -17.14 17.73 -5.57
N HIS A 334 -18.18 18.34 -6.16
CA HIS A 334 -18.30 18.56 -7.59
C HIS A 334 -18.70 20.01 -7.90
N ALA A 335 -18.45 20.44 -9.12
CA ALA A 335 -18.98 21.68 -9.67
C ALA A 335 -20.53 21.59 -9.85
N PRO A 336 -21.24 22.70 -9.94
CA PRO A 336 -22.68 22.70 -10.11
C PRO A 336 -23.18 21.93 -11.35
N ASP A 337 -22.36 21.78 -12.36
CA ASP A 337 -22.62 21.00 -13.57
C ASP A 337 -22.29 19.51 -13.43
N GLY A 338 -21.81 19.08 -12.24
CA GLY A 338 -21.37 17.71 -11.94
C GLY A 338 -19.92 17.42 -12.33
N GLY A 339 -19.18 18.42 -12.81
CA GLY A 339 -17.76 18.29 -13.16
C GLY A 339 -16.87 18.08 -11.93
N PHE A 340 -15.71 17.46 -12.14
CA PHE A 340 -14.71 17.28 -11.08
C PHE A 340 -14.10 18.62 -10.66
N ILE A 341 -13.84 18.75 -9.36
CA ILE A 341 -13.15 19.89 -8.76
C ILE A 341 -11.89 19.42 -8.06
N VAL A 342 -10.79 20.13 -8.30
CA VAL A 342 -9.60 20.13 -7.44
C VAL A 342 -9.25 21.58 -7.15
N ARG A 343 -9.20 21.93 -5.88
CA ARG A 343 -8.81 23.25 -5.41
C ARG A 343 -7.29 23.35 -5.35
N GLN A 344 -6.79 24.58 -5.51
CA GLN A 344 -5.35 24.87 -5.42
C GLN A 344 -5.12 26.00 -4.42
N LEU A 345 -4.18 25.77 -3.52
CA LEU A 345 -3.64 26.79 -2.63
C LEU A 345 -2.11 26.79 -2.74
N ILE A 346 -1.53 27.85 -3.30
CA ILE A 346 -0.10 28.13 -3.11
C ILE A 346 0.02 28.82 -1.75
N VAL A 347 0.62 28.13 -0.79
CA VAL A 347 0.66 28.56 0.61
C VAL A 347 1.49 29.84 0.74
N PRO A 348 0.89 30.99 1.11
CA PRO A 348 1.62 32.25 1.21
C PRO A 348 2.49 32.31 2.46
N PRO A 349 3.61 33.03 2.44
CA PRO A 349 4.34 33.35 3.66
C PRO A 349 3.50 34.26 4.57
N SER A 350 3.33 33.90 5.82
CA SER A 350 2.57 34.66 6.80
C SER A 350 3.07 34.42 8.21
N SER A 351 3.08 35.44 9.05
CA SER A 351 3.29 35.32 10.50
C SER A 351 1.98 35.18 11.28
N LEU A 352 0.83 35.37 10.62
CA LEU A 352 -0.53 35.18 11.16
C LEU A 352 -1.19 33.98 10.46
N PRO A 353 -2.19 33.38 11.09
CA PRO A 353 -2.99 32.34 10.42
C PRO A 353 -3.56 32.84 9.09
N VAL A 354 -3.45 32.02 8.05
CA VAL A 354 -4.06 32.27 6.74
C VAL A 354 -5.46 31.68 6.77
N GLU A 355 -6.48 32.48 6.52
CA GLU A 355 -7.88 32.05 6.53
C GLU A 355 -8.36 31.78 5.10
N ILE A 356 -8.88 30.59 4.88
CA ILE A 356 -9.51 30.15 3.62
C ILE A 356 -10.98 29.87 3.90
N GLN A 357 -11.85 30.48 3.12
CA GLN A 357 -13.29 30.24 3.19
C GLN A 357 -13.77 29.57 1.92
N ASP A 358 -14.21 28.35 2.04
CA ASP A 358 -14.66 27.52 0.94
C ASP A 358 -16.14 27.18 1.05
N THR A 359 -16.73 26.87 -0.10
CA THR A 359 -18.10 26.36 -0.20
C THR A 359 -18.12 25.19 -1.15
N VAL A 360 -18.62 24.05 -0.68
CA VAL A 360 -18.97 22.92 -1.54
C VAL A 360 -20.32 23.24 -2.20
N GLN A 361 -20.34 23.22 -3.54
CA GLN A 361 -21.56 23.51 -4.29
C GLN A 361 -22.51 22.31 -4.32
N THR A 362 -21.96 21.13 -4.55
CA THR A 362 -22.70 19.87 -4.58
C THR A 362 -21.78 18.68 -4.34
N TRP A 363 -22.34 17.60 -3.79
CA TRP A 363 -21.70 16.28 -3.74
C TRP A 363 -22.08 15.40 -4.93
N GLN A 364 -22.89 15.90 -5.84
CA GLN A 364 -23.57 15.14 -6.89
C GLN A 364 -22.93 15.37 -8.24
N ALA A 365 -22.55 14.28 -8.93
CA ALA A 365 -21.88 14.33 -10.24
C ALA A 365 -22.85 14.32 -11.42
N GLY A 366 -24.10 13.95 -11.23
CA GLY A 366 -25.04 13.75 -12.34
C GLY A 366 -26.49 14.09 -12.01
N PRO A 367 -27.42 13.83 -12.90
CA PRO A 367 -28.83 14.18 -12.74
C PRO A 367 -29.59 13.25 -11.77
N SER A 368 -29.04 12.07 -11.47
CA SER A 368 -29.67 11.11 -10.56
C SER A 368 -29.71 11.66 -9.13
N SER A 369 -30.79 11.39 -8.42
CA SER A 369 -30.94 11.78 -7.03
C SER A 369 -30.14 10.86 -6.10
N PRO A 370 -29.76 11.34 -4.91
CA PRO A 370 -29.06 10.54 -3.92
C PRO A 370 -29.84 9.30 -3.47
N ILE A 371 -29.10 8.27 -3.07
CA ILE A 371 -29.63 7.06 -2.45
C ILE A 371 -29.11 7.00 -1.02
N LEU A 372 -30.01 7.00 -0.05
CA LEU A 372 -29.70 6.80 1.36
C LEU A 372 -29.83 5.30 1.66
N PHE A 373 -28.76 4.72 2.19
CA PHE A 373 -28.71 3.35 2.69
C PHE A 373 -28.69 3.42 4.20
N GLU A 374 -29.70 2.87 4.85
CA GLU A 374 -29.78 2.70 6.29
C GLU A 374 -29.77 1.20 6.61
N VAL A 375 -29.03 0.79 7.63
CA VAL A 375 -28.97 -0.61 8.03
C VAL A 375 -28.93 -0.76 9.55
N ASP A 376 -29.79 -1.66 10.03
CA ASP A 376 -29.72 -2.19 11.39
C ASP A 376 -28.93 -3.49 11.37
N VAL A 377 -27.91 -3.60 12.25
CA VAL A 377 -27.11 -4.81 12.41
C VAL A 377 -27.40 -5.49 13.73
N PRO A 378 -27.11 -6.81 13.89
CA PRO A 378 -27.40 -7.55 15.11
C PRO A 378 -26.88 -6.87 16.38
N ALA A 379 -27.66 -6.88 17.44
CA ALA A 379 -27.31 -6.24 18.71
C ALA A 379 -26.04 -6.80 19.36
N TYR A 380 -25.60 -8.00 18.97
CA TYR A 380 -24.36 -8.63 19.43
C TYR A 380 -23.13 -8.24 18.57
N THR A 381 -23.30 -7.38 17.56
CA THR A 381 -22.17 -6.88 16.77
C THR A 381 -21.25 -6.07 17.69
N PRO A 382 -19.95 -6.39 17.76
CA PRO A 382 -19.03 -5.66 18.62
C PRO A 382 -18.98 -4.17 18.28
N VAL A 383 -18.96 -3.31 19.28
CA VAL A 383 -18.94 -1.84 19.11
C VAL A 383 -17.67 -1.33 18.44
N THR A 384 -16.61 -2.15 18.40
CA THR A 384 -15.35 -1.86 17.74
C THR A 384 -15.36 -2.24 16.26
N ASP A 385 -16.38 -2.98 15.81
CA ASP A 385 -16.47 -3.40 14.42
C ASP A 385 -16.85 -2.22 13.52
N ILE A 386 -16.26 -2.21 12.34
CA ILE A 386 -16.58 -1.24 11.30
C ILE A 386 -17.58 -1.90 10.35
N ILE A 387 -18.72 -1.24 10.17
CA ILE A 387 -19.70 -1.67 9.17
C ILE A 387 -19.47 -0.86 7.91
N SER A 388 -19.38 -1.57 6.80
CA SER A 388 -19.15 -0.97 5.49
C SER A 388 -20.22 -1.41 4.49
N ILE A 389 -20.42 -0.61 3.45
CA ILE A 389 -21.21 -0.97 2.27
C ILE A 389 -20.28 -1.22 1.09
N GLN A 390 -20.59 -2.23 0.29
CA GLN A 390 -19.83 -2.55 -0.91
C GLN A 390 -20.76 -2.55 -2.12
N PHE A 391 -20.33 -1.95 -3.21
CA PHE A 391 -21.11 -1.83 -4.45
C PHE A 391 -20.57 -2.74 -5.54
N ASN A 392 -21.44 -3.16 -6.45
CA ASN A 392 -21.12 -4.01 -7.60
C ASN A 392 -21.66 -3.40 -8.90
N PRO A 393 -21.07 -2.32 -9.41
CA PRO A 393 -21.46 -1.75 -10.69
C PRO A 393 -20.99 -2.58 -11.89
N TYR A 394 -19.77 -3.11 -11.86
CA TYR A 394 -19.13 -3.96 -12.88
C TYR A 394 -18.33 -5.13 -12.27
N GLY A 395 -18.27 -5.19 -10.99
CA GLY A 395 -17.56 -6.08 -10.10
C GLY A 395 -17.61 -5.48 -8.70
N TRP A 396 -17.39 -6.29 -7.66
CA TRP A 396 -17.38 -5.79 -6.29
C TRP A 396 -16.21 -4.82 -6.11
N THR A 397 -16.54 -3.58 -5.70
CA THR A 397 -15.57 -2.52 -5.40
C THR A 397 -15.01 -2.70 -3.97
N GLU A 398 -14.09 -1.83 -3.58
CA GLU A 398 -13.64 -1.77 -2.18
C GLU A 398 -14.81 -1.40 -1.26
N PRO A 399 -14.89 -1.99 -0.05
CA PRO A 399 -15.92 -1.65 0.92
C PRO A 399 -15.72 -0.22 1.46
N ILE A 400 -16.82 0.49 1.63
CA ILE A 400 -16.86 1.89 2.08
C ILE A 400 -17.41 1.92 3.50
N PRO A 401 -16.68 2.43 4.51
CA PRO A 401 -17.17 2.55 5.86
C PRO A 401 -18.45 3.39 5.95
N MET A 402 -19.47 2.86 6.61
CA MET A 402 -20.72 3.56 6.89
C MET A 402 -20.60 4.44 8.13
N TRP A 403 -21.52 5.36 8.30
CA TRP A 403 -21.53 6.29 9.43
C TRP A 403 -22.47 5.76 10.53
N SER A 404 -21.94 5.57 11.73
CA SER A 404 -22.75 5.10 12.87
C SER A 404 -23.69 6.19 13.41
N LEU A 405 -24.96 5.87 13.55
CA LEU A 405 -25.95 6.71 14.26
C LEU A 405 -26.19 6.23 15.72
N GLY A 406 -25.44 5.20 16.15
CA GLY A 406 -25.60 4.56 17.45
C GLY A 406 -26.64 3.43 17.41
N ASN A 407 -26.75 2.68 18.51
CA ASN A 407 -27.73 1.58 18.67
C ASN A 407 -27.68 0.53 17.54
N ASN A 408 -26.50 0.22 17.02
CA ASN A 408 -26.29 -0.68 15.87
C ASN A 408 -26.98 -0.24 14.57
N HIS A 409 -27.27 1.04 14.44
CA HIS A 409 -27.84 1.66 13.25
C HIS A 409 -26.75 2.44 12.51
N TRP A 410 -26.64 2.20 11.20
CA TRP A 410 -25.63 2.77 10.34
C TRP A 410 -26.23 3.34 9.08
N VAL A 411 -25.62 4.39 8.54
CA VAL A 411 -26.10 5.10 7.36
C VAL A 411 -24.97 5.39 6.40
N TYR A 412 -25.28 5.34 5.11
CA TYR A 412 -24.41 5.83 4.04
C TYR A 412 -25.27 6.47 2.96
N GLN A 413 -24.94 7.68 2.54
CA GLN A 413 -25.63 8.32 1.43
C GLN A 413 -24.70 8.37 0.22
N LEU A 414 -25.13 7.76 -0.88
CA LEU A 414 -24.46 7.80 -2.17
C LEU A 414 -24.98 8.99 -2.97
N TYR A 415 -24.16 10.04 -3.11
CA TYR A 415 -24.51 11.23 -3.89
C TYR A 415 -24.17 11.05 -5.38
N SER A 416 -23.07 10.36 -5.68
CA SER A 416 -22.52 10.06 -7.00
C SER A 416 -21.27 9.19 -6.86
N PRO A 417 -20.62 8.71 -7.93
CA PRO A 417 -20.96 8.72 -9.36
C PRO A 417 -21.79 7.52 -9.79
N LEU A 418 -22.05 6.53 -8.94
CA LEU A 418 -22.81 5.32 -9.28
C LEU A 418 -24.25 5.62 -9.74
N ASN A 419 -24.79 6.77 -9.41
CA ASN A 419 -26.10 7.22 -9.90
C ASN A 419 -26.25 7.20 -11.41
N LEU A 420 -25.13 7.16 -12.15
CA LEU A 420 -25.13 7.12 -13.63
C LEU A 420 -25.19 5.70 -14.19
N LEU A 421 -25.08 4.67 -13.33
CA LEU A 421 -24.89 3.28 -13.76
C LEU A 421 -26.18 2.46 -13.87
N GLY A 422 -27.35 3.06 -13.59
CA GLY A 422 -28.65 2.37 -13.65
C GLY A 422 -28.82 1.40 -12.48
N GLU A 423 -29.01 0.11 -12.80
CA GLU A 423 -29.15 -0.94 -11.78
C GLU A 423 -27.78 -1.48 -11.36
N PHE A 424 -27.56 -1.59 -10.04
CA PHE A 424 -26.36 -2.17 -9.46
C PHE A 424 -26.69 -2.93 -8.16
N GLU A 425 -25.79 -3.83 -7.76
CA GLU A 425 -25.92 -4.58 -6.51
C GLU A 425 -25.11 -3.91 -5.39
N TYR A 426 -25.53 -4.12 -4.14
CA TYR A 426 -24.80 -3.71 -2.96
C TYR A 426 -24.93 -4.74 -1.85
N ARG A 427 -24.00 -4.74 -0.89
CA ARG A 427 -24.04 -5.60 0.28
C ARG A 427 -23.34 -4.96 1.47
N TYR A 428 -23.64 -5.46 2.66
CA TYR A 428 -23.02 -5.00 3.88
C TYR A 428 -21.85 -5.88 4.29
N CYS A 429 -20.80 -5.25 4.82
CA CYS A 429 -19.57 -5.89 5.24
C CYS A 429 -19.31 -5.58 6.72
N ARG A 430 -18.62 -6.47 7.39
CA ARG A 430 -18.15 -6.29 8.76
C ARG A 430 -16.62 -6.40 8.78
N ASN A 431 -15.92 -5.38 9.27
CA ASN A 431 -14.46 -5.33 9.29
C ASN A 431 -13.83 -5.63 7.92
N ASP A 432 -14.39 -5.03 6.86
CA ASP A 432 -14.08 -5.25 5.44
C ASP A 432 -14.31 -6.69 4.94
N GLN A 433 -14.88 -7.56 5.78
CA GLN A 433 -15.32 -8.87 5.35
C GLN A 433 -16.69 -8.79 4.72
N CYS A 434 -16.72 -8.86 3.40
CA CYS A 434 -17.94 -8.88 2.61
C CYS A 434 -18.39 -10.30 2.33
N GLY A 435 -19.71 -10.46 2.13
CA GLY A 435 -20.29 -11.80 1.94
C GLY A 435 -20.54 -12.58 3.23
N ILE A 436 -20.54 -11.91 4.37
CA ILE A 436 -20.82 -12.48 5.69
C ILE A 436 -22.17 -12.06 6.28
N ALA A 437 -22.87 -11.10 5.68
CA ALA A 437 -24.23 -10.76 6.04
C ALA A 437 -25.21 -11.81 5.50
N ASP A 438 -26.39 -11.90 6.12
CA ASP A 438 -27.47 -12.83 5.77
C ASP A 438 -28.07 -12.62 4.38
N ASP A 439 -27.81 -11.49 3.74
CA ASP A 439 -28.20 -11.17 2.37
C ASP A 439 -27.42 -11.96 1.30
N VAL A 440 -26.39 -12.70 1.68
CA VAL A 440 -25.51 -13.47 0.80
C VAL A 440 -25.87 -14.97 0.89
N GLN A 441 -27.11 -15.32 0.65
CA GLN A 441 -27.58 -16.68 0.91
C GLN A 441 -27.40 -17.69 -0.24
N THR A 442 -26.74 -17.37 -1.34
CA THR A 442 -26.63 -18.30 -2.45
C THR A 442 -25.21 -18.74 -2.76
N SER A 443 -25.05 -20.04 -2.86
CA SER A 443 -23.79 -20.73 -3.17
C SER A 443 -23.22 -20.47 -4.57
N ILE A 444 -23.86 -19.67 -5.39
CA ILE A 444 -23.43 -19.38 -6.77
C ILE A 444 -23.48 -17.87 -7.01
N GLY A 445 -22.33 -17.24 -6.90
CA GLY A 445 -22.13 -15.81 -7.15
C GLY A 445 -22.76 -14.94 -6.05
N HIS A 446 -21.95 -14.45 -5.18
CA HIS A 446 -22.25 -13.54 -4.07
C HIS A 446 -23.11 -12.34 -4.53
N ARG A 447 -24.41 -12.55 -4.65
CA ARG A 447 -25.37 -11.49 -4.96
C ARG A 447 -25.70 -10.75 -3.66
N GLY A 448 -25.62 -9.42 -3.71
CA GLY A 448 -26.18 -8.57 -2.68
C GLY A 448 -27.63 -8.23 -2.97
N ARG A 449 -28.09 -7.16 -2.33
CA ARG A 449 -29.34 -6.48 -2.67
C ARG A 449 -29.17 -5.70 -3.96
N ALA A 450 -30.25 -5.44 -4.69
CA ALA A 450 -30.20 -4.66 -5.92
C ALA A 450 -30.93 -3.32 -5.76
N VAL A 451 -30.40 -2.28 -6.39
CA VAL A 451 -31.03 -0.96 -6.47
C VAL A 451 -30.79 -0.34 -7.85
N SER A 452 -31.75 0.45 -8.32
CA SER A 452 -31.60 1.22 -9.54
C SER A 452 -31.52 2.72 -9.22
N SER A 453 -30.61 3.42 -9.90
CA SER A 453 -30.58 4.89 -9.80
C SER A 453 -31.87 5.52 -10.33
N SER A 454 -32.25 6.66 -9.75
CA SER A 454 -33.52 7.32 -10.01
C SER A 454 -33.37 8.84 -10.03
N LEU A 455 -34.31 9.54 -10.68
CA LEU A 455 -34.39 11.00 -10.61
C LEU A 455 -35.06 11.50 -9.30
N ALA A 456 -35.64 10.59 -8.50
CA ALA A 456 -36.17 10.89 -7.19
C ALA A 456 -35.26 10.32 -6.09
N PRO A 457 -35.11 11.02 -4.96
CA PRO A 457 -34.35 10.47 -3.81
C PRO A 457 -34.92 9.14 -3.36
N GLN A 458 -34.03 8.25 -2.94
CA GLN A 458 -34.38 6.92 -2.43
C GLN A 458 -33.86 6.77 -1.02
N ASP A 459 -34.64 6.10 -0.19
CA ASP A 459 -34.32 5.75 1.19
C ASP A 459 -34.52 4.24 1.34
N LEU A 460 -33.42 3.51 1.55
CA LEU A 460 -33.37 2.06 1.64
C LEU A 460 -33.10 1.69 3.09
N GLN A 461 -34.10 1.09 3.74
CA GLN A 461 -34.01 0.63 5.13
C GLN A 461 -33.84 -0.88 5.16
N ASP A 462 -32.66 -1.30 5.52
CA ASP A 462 -32.24 -2.70 5.52
C ASP A 462 -31.98 -3.23 6.93
N ILE A 463 -32.05 -4.54 7.06
CA ILE A 463 -31.70 -5.25 8.28
C ILE A 463 -30.73 -6.39 7.90
N VAL A 464 -29.60 -6.44 8.60
CA VAL A 464 -28.77 -7.64 8.67
C VAL A 464 -29.23 -8.44 9.87
N ALA A 465 -29.89 -9.58 9.66
CA ALA A 465 -30.44 -10.39 10.75
C ALA A 465 -29.33 -11.17 11.48
N GLU A 466 -28.30 -11.61 10.74
CA GLU A 466 -27.16 -12.34 11.31
C GLU A 466 -25.87 -12.13 10.49
N TRP A 467 -24.74 -12.29 11.17
CA TRP A 467 -23.42 -12.33 10.55
C TRP A 467 -22.93 -13.78 10.49
N SER A 468 -22.52 -14.27 9.33
CA SER A 468 -21.77 -15.50 9.26
C SER A 468 -20.46 -15.35 10.06
N TRP A 469 -20.03 -16.41 10.72
CA TRP A 469 -18.81 -16.49 11.53
C TRP A 469 -18.78 -15.58 12.77
N LEU A 470 -19.88 -14.95 13.15
CA LEU A 470 -20.04 -14.28 14.43
C LEU A 470 -21.14 -14.95 15.24
N GLN A 471 -20.74 -15.74 16.22
CA GLN A 471 -21.68 -16.43 17.10
C GLN A 471 -22.02 -15.55 18.30
N ASN A 472 -23.30 -15.56 18.70
CA ASN A 472 -23.77 -14.88 19.89
C ASN A 472 -23.55 -15.70 21.18
N ASN A 473 -22.80 -16.78 21.11
CA ASN A 473 -22.50 -17.63 22.26
C ASN A 473 -21.04 -17.39 22.71
N PRO A 474 -20.78 -17.41 24.03
CA PRO A 474 -19.41 -17.38 24.49
C PRO A 474 -18.65 -18.60 23.92
N PRO A 475 -17.34 -18.45 23.61
CA PRO A 475 -16.53 -19.56 23.14
C PRO A 475 -16.56 -20.71 24.17
N PRO A 476 -16.48 -21.98 23.75
CA PRO A 476 -16.42 -23.10 24.64
C PRO A 476 -15.25 -22.94 25.61
N ALA A 477 -15.47 -23.24 26.88
CA ALA A 477 -14.42 -23.17 27.90
C ALA A 477 -13.25 -24.10 27.49
N ILE A 478 -12.07 -23.52 27.30
CA ILE A 478 -10.85 -24.30 27.04
C ILE A 478 -10.52 -25.02 28.33
N VAL A 479 -10.60 -26.37 28.31
CA VAL A 479 -10.24 -27.20 29.47
C VAL A 479 -8.76 -27.08 29.73
N GLY A 480 -8.43 -26.52 30.92
CA GLY A 480 -7.09 -26.07 31.22
C GLY A 480 -6.05 -27.18 31.35
N LEU A 481 -5.03 -27.17 30.54
CA LEU A 481 -3.77 -27.84 30.80
C LEU A 481 -2.92 -26.98 31.75
N SER A 482 -2.06 -27.66 32.56
CA SER A 482 -1.06 -26.92 33.34
C SER A 482 -0.06 -26.29 32.38
N VAL A 483 0.11 -24.96 32.46
CA VAL A 483 1.06 -24.20 31.65
C VAL A 483 2.24 -23.79 32.51
N ASN A 484 3.46 -24.07 32.05
CA ASN A 484 4.70 -23.72 32.72
C ASN A 484 5.00 -22.23 32.47
N THR A 485 4.98 -21.44 33.54
CA THR A 485 5.38 -20.02 33.46
C THR A 485 6.86 -19.88 33.10
N ARG A 486 7.16 -18.93 32.22
CA ARG A 486 8.49 -18.66 31.69
C ARG A 486 8.90 -17.22 31.95
N GLN A 487 10.19 -17.02 32.28
CA GLN A 487 10.77 -15.67 32.34
C GLN A 487 11.27 -15.27 30.93
N GLU A 488 11.11 -13.98 30.59
CA GLU A 488 11.59 -13.39 29.32
C GLU A 488 11.09 -14.11 28.05
N PHE A 489 9.96 -14.79 28.16
CA PHE A 489 9.37 -15.52 27.03
C PHE A 489 8.64 -14.57 26.07
N MET A 490 8.97 -14.68 24.78
CA MET A 490 8.32 -13.92 23.73
C MET A 490 6.98 -14.57 23.34
N THR A 491 5.87 -13.91 23.60
CA THR A 491 4.55 -14.28 23.08
C THR A 491 4.08 -13.19 22.13
N GLY A 492 3.76 -13.54 20.90
CA GLY A 492 3.42 -12.48 19.95
C GLY A 492 2.73 -12.94 18.70
N VAL A 493 2.44 -11.95 17.88
CA VAL A 493 1.97 -12.15 16.50
C VAL A 493 2.86 -11.37 15.53
N GLU A 494 3.03 -11.90 14.34
CA GLU A 494 3.69 -11.26 13.21
C GLU A 494 2.63 -10.76 12.23
N PHE A 495 2.60 -9.45 12.00
CA PHE A 495 1.72 -8.89 10.98
C PHE A 495 2.12 -9.42 9.61
N GLN A 496 1.12 -9.63 8.76
CA GLN A 496 1.36 -10.01 7.37
C GLN A 496 2.25 -8.98 6.68
N GLY A 497 3.26 -9.47 5.96
CA GLY A 497 4.15 -8.64 5.14
C GLY A 497 3.41 -8.05 3.95
N GLY A 498 3.88 -6.91 3.51
CA GLY A 498 3.30 -6.14 2.42
C GLY A 498 2.70 -4.81 2.89
N TYR A 499 2.41 -3.96 1.93
CA TYR A 499 1.79 -2.66 2.16
C TYR A 499 0.43 -2.62 1.48
N ASP A 500 -0.61 -2.43 2.29
CA ASP A 500 -1.95 -2.14 1.83
C ASP A 500 -2.42 -0.85 2.51
N PRO A 501 -2.59 0.25 1.75
CA PRO A 501 -3.03 1.53 2.31
C PRO A 501 -4.35 1.44 3.06
N THR A 502 -5.25 0.52 2.70
CA THR A 502 -6.54 0.33 3.37
C THR A 502 -6.39 -0.22 4.79
N TRP A 503 -5.31 -0.96 5.07
CA TRP A 503 -5.06 -1.50 6.40
C TRP A 503 -4.74 -0.45 7.45
N GLN A 504 -4.36 0.76 7.06
CA GLN A 504 -4.08 1.85 7.99
C GLN A 504 -5.26 2.16 8.95
N ALA A 505 -6.49 1.97 8.47
CA ALA A 505 -7.69 2.10 9.30
C ALA A 505 -7.77 1.05 10.41
N TRP A 506 -7.22 -0.14 10.17
CA TRP A 506 -7.36 -1.30 11.03
C TRP A 506 -6.22 -1.49 12.00
N ILE A 507 -5.04 -0.90 11.75
CA ILE A 507 -3.83 -1.06 12.57
C ILE A 507 -4.10 -0.73 14.05
N PRO A 508 -4.78 0.37 14.44
CA PRO A 508 -5.04 0.66 15.84
C PRO A 508 -5.87 -0.43 16.52
N LEU A 509 -6.90 -0.93 15.85
CA LEU A 509 -7.74 -2.01 16.37
C LEU A 509 -6.99 -3.35 16.44
N ALA A 510 -6.20 -3.67 15.41
CA ALA A 510 -5.37 -4.85 15.39
C ALA A 510 -4.37 -4.88 16.56
N ILE A 511 -3.72 -3.75 16.85
CA ILE A 511 -2.83 -3.62 18.00
C ILE A 511 -3.59 -3.85 19.32
N GLN A 512 -4.81 -3.32 19.46
CA GLN A 512 -5.64 -3.57 20.64
C GLN A 512 -6.01 -5.05 20.75
N ASN A 513 -6.37 -5.70 19.65
CA ASN A 513 -6.70 -7.13 19.62
C ASN A 513 -5.50 -7.99 19.99
N VAL A 514 -4.29 -7.68 19.47
CA VAL A 514 -3.04 -8.34 19.87
C VAL A 514 -2.78 -8.20 21.37
N LYS A 515 -2.96 -6.99 21.90
CA LYS A 515 -2.87 -6.75 23.36
C LYS A 515 -3.91 -7.56 24.13
N GLY A 516 -5.12 -7.69 23.59
CA GLY A 516 -6.20 -8.50 24.16
C GLY A 516 -5.87 -9.98 24.26
N LEU A 517 -4.96 -10.50 23.42
CA LEU A 517 -4.42 -11.85 23.52
C LEU A 517 -3.38 -12.00 24.66
N TYR A 518 -3.06 -10.93 25.37
CA TYR A 518 -1.94 -10.85 26.33
C TYR A 518 -0.58 -11.10 25.68
N ALA A 519 -0.45 -10.86 24.38
CA ALA A 519 0.85 -10.82 23.74
C ALA A 519 1.73 -9.72 24.35
N ASN A 520 3.02 -9.97 24.45
CA ASN A 520 4.01 -8.98 24.89
C ASN A 520 4.87 -8.46 23.72
N TRP A 521 4.73 -9.03 22.51
CA TRP A 521 5.43 -8.64 21.30
C TRP A 521 4.51 -8.51 20.09
N LEU A 522 4.87 -7.56 19.23
CA LEU A 522 4.36 -7.42 17.87
C LEU A 522 5.55 -7.44 16.91
N VAL A 523 5.50 -8.31 15.91
CA VAL A 523 6.48 -8.35 14.83
C VAL A 523 5.90 -7.64 13.63
N LEU A 524 6.54 -6.57 13.17
CA LEU A 524 6.16 -5.80 11.99
C LEU A 524 7.04 -6.21 10.81
N THR A 525 6.45 -6.31 9.64
CA THR A 525 7.08 -6.85 8.42
C THR A 525 7.09 -5.81 7.30
N PRO A 526 7.87 -4.71 7.43
CA PRO A 526 8.04 -3.76 6.34
C PRO A 526 8.67 -4.45 5.13
N THR A 527 8.33 -3.99 3.93
CA THR A 527 8.84 -4.56 2.69
C THR A 527 9.65 -3.56 1.88
N TRP A 528 10.51 -4.08 1.02
CA TRP A 528 11.04 -3.43 -0.17
C TRP A 528 10.69 -4.28 -1.38
N THR A 529 10.57 -3.64 -2.53
CA THR A 529 10.19 -4.31 -3.77
C THR A 529 11.43 -4.61 -4.62
N ILE A 530 11.54 -5.86 -5.07
CA ILE A 530 12.42 -6.25 -6.16
C ILE A 530 11.65 -6.04 -7.45
N ASP A 531 12.00 -4.98 -8.18
CA ASP A 531 11.27 -4.57 -9.35
C ASP A 531 11.71 -5.34 -10.61
N GLN A 532 13.03 -5.57 -10.70
CA GLN A 532 13.63 -6.33 -11.80
C GLN A 532 14.85 -7.14 -11.35
N ALA A 533 15.10 -8.23 -12.08
CA ALA A 533 16.30 -9.06 -11.90
C ALA A 533 17.48 -8.59 -12.77
N SER A 534 17.23 -7.91 -13.87
CA SER A 534 18.28 -7.40 -14.78
C SER A 534 17.81 -6.16 -15.54
N PRO A 535 18.41 -4.97 -15.28
CA PRO A 535 19.31 -4.69 -14.16
C PRO A 535 18.65 -4.99 -12.81
N PHE A 536 19.44 -5.29 -11.78
CA PHE A 536 18.88 -5.62 -10.46
C PHE A 536 18.40 -4.36 -9.75
N VAL A 537 17.08 -4.23 -9.61
CA VAL A 537 16.40 -3.12 -8.93
C VAL A 537 15.76 -3.63 -7.65
N PHE A 538 16.24 -3.13 -6.51
CA PHE A 538 15.75 -3.45 -5.19
C PHE A 538 15.76 -2.20 -4.31
N SER A 539 14.59 -1.64 -4.04
CA SER A 539 14.42 -0.39 -3.29
C SER A 539 13.00 -0.28 -2.71
N ALA A 540 12.80 0.67 -1.80
CA ALA A 540 11.47 1.07 -1.39
C ALA A 540 10.74 1.70 -2.58
N THR A 541 9.62 1.10 -2.98
CA THR A 541 8.82 1.55 -4.11
C THR A 541 7.58 2.29 -3.62
N PRO A 542 7.40 3.56 -4.03
CA PRO A 542 6.24 4.35 -3.62
C PRO A 542 4.94 3.64 -3.95
N GLY A 543 4.04 3.53 -2.98
CA GLY A 543 2.74 2.89 -3.14
C GLY A 543 2.71 1.35 -3.03
N LEU A 544 3.85 0.68 -3.07
CA LEU A 544 3.96 -0.78 -2.86
C LEU A 544 4.60 -1.13 -1.52
N ASP A 545 5.42 -0.26 -1.00
CA ASP A 545 6.13 -0.46 0.26
C ASP A 545 5.72 0.59 1.29
N PRO A 546 5.71 0.26 2.59
CA PRO A 546 5.35 1.21 3.63
C PRO A 546 6.38 2.35 3.71
N LEU A 547 5.88 3.55 3.90
CA LEU A 547 6.73 4.71 4.13
C LEU A 547 7.41 4.61 5.51
N TRP A 548 8.55 5.26 5.67
CA TRP A 548 9.25 5.38 6.93
C TRP A 548 8.35 5.91 8.06
N SER A 549 7.56 6.94 7.76
CA SER A 549 6.60 7.54 8.68
C SER A 549 5.47 6.58 9.10
N ASP A 550 4.98 5.71 8.21
CA ASP A 550 3.99 4.68 8.53
C ASP A 550 4.52 3.69 9.58
N MET A 551 5.77 3.28 9.39
CA MET A 551 6.43 2.33 10.30
C MET A 551 6.72 2.95 11.66
N LEU A 552 7.13 4.23 11.71
CA LEU A 552 7.33 4.96 12.96
C LEU A 552 6.00 5.10 13.72
N ASP A 553 4.91 5.47 13.06
CA ASP A 553 3.59 5.62 13.69
C ASP A 553 3.09 4.27 14.23
N THR A 554 3.17 3.21 13.42
CA THR A 554 2.74 1.86 13.83
C THR A 554 3.54 1.36 15.04
N THR A 555 4.85 1.55 15.03
CA THR A 555 5.72 1.15 16.16
C THR A 555 5.42 1.97 17.41
N ALA A 556 5.19 3.28 17.27
CA ALA A 556 4.83 4.15 18.41
C ALA A 556 3.48 3.72 19.03
N ARG A 557 2.47 3.38 18.22
CA ARG A 557 1.17 2.87 18.67
C ARG A 557 1.30 1.54 19.41
N ALA A 558 2.09 0.60 18.88
CA ALA A 558 2.36 -0.67 19.53
C ALA A 558 3.05 -0.46 20.88
N SER A 559 4.07 0.39 20.93
CA SER A 559 4.81 0.72 22.16
C SER A 559 3.91 1.41 23.21
N ALA A 560 3.05 2.35 22.78
CA ALA A 560 2.06 3.00 23.65
C ALA A 560 1.05 1.99 24.23
N SER A 561 0.83 0.87 23.55
CA SER A 561 0.02 -0.26 24.01
C SER A 561 0.78 -1.24 24.88
N ASN A 562 2.02 -0.95 25.27
CA ASN A 562 2.94 -1.80 26.03
C ASN A 562 3.31 -3.12 25.31
N LEU A 563 3.39 -3.09 23.99
CA LEU A 563 3.97 -4.17 23.19
C LEU A 563 5.43 -3.85 22.87
N ASN A 564 6.32 -4.82 23.04
CA ASN A 564 7.64 -4.75 22.45
C ASN A 564 7.52 -4.96 20.95
N VAL A 565 8.33 -4.26 20.18
CA VAL A 565 8.29 -4.36 18.72
C VAL A 565 9.56 -5.03 18.20
N ALA A 566 9.38 -5.99 17.29
CA ALA A 566 10.41 -6.52 16.44
C ALA A 566 10.13 -6.11 14.99
N LEU A 567 11.16 -5.83 14.19
CA LEU A 567 11.04 -5.65 12.75
C LEU A 567 11.57 -6.91 12.06
N PHE A 568 10.80 -7.47 11.17
CA PHE A 568 11.18 -8.56 10.27
C PHE A 568 10.94 -8.15 8.82
N PRO A 569 11.89 -7.43 8.20
CA PRO A 569 11.74 -6.94 6.84
C PRO A 569 11.59 -8.06 5.82
N GLY A 570 10.62 -7.90 4.93
CA GLY A 570 10.32 -8.81 3.83
C GLY A 570 10.62 -8.21 2.46
N VAL A 571 10.29 -8.94 1.41
CA VAL A 571 10.43 -8.49 0.02
C VAL A 571 9.16 -8.74 -0.77
N ASN A 572 8.84 -7.80 -1.66
CA ASN A 572 7.85 -8.01 -2.71
C ASN A 572 8.59 -8.45 -3.98
N LEU A 573 8.15 -9.55 -4.57
CA LEU A 573 8.73 -10.12 -5.79
C LEU A 573 7.75 -9.98 -6.96
N PRO A 574 8.24 -9.76 -8.19
CA PRO A 574 7.39 -9.66 -9.38
C PRO A 574 6.82 -11.01 -9.83
N SER A 575 7.35 -12.11 -9.33
CA SER A 575 6.92 -13.48 -9.62
C SER A 575 7.15 -14.36 -8.39
N ASP A 576 6.75 -15.63 -8.46
CA ASP A 576 7.10 -16.58 -7.42
C ASP A 576 8.63 -16.70 -7.23
N LEU A 577 9.04 -16.99 -6.01
CA LEU A 577 10.42 -16.99 -5.59
C LEU A 577 11.35 -17.87 -6.45
N ASN A 578 10.89 -19.08 -6.79
CA ASN A 578 11.70 -20.02 -7.56
C ASN A 578 11.89 -19.56 -9.01
N THR A 579 10.83 -19.07 -9.63
CA THR A 579 10.85 -18.49 -10.98
C THR A 579 11.77 -17.28 -11.02
N TRP A 580 11.68 -16.39 -10.04
CA TRP A 580 12.54 -15.20 -9.95
C TRP A 580 14.02 -15.56 -9.87
N TRP A 581 14.39 -16.46 -8.94
CA TRP A 581 15.78 -16.89 -8.81
C TRP A 581 16.28 -17.63 -10.05
N ALA A 582 15.45 -18.47 -10.69
CA ALA A 582 15.82 -19.19 -11.90
C ALA A 582 16.08 -18.27 -13.09
N SER A 583 15.35 -17.16 -13.19
CA SER A 583 15.47 -16.17 -14.28
C SER A 583 16.58 -15.14 -14.06
N SER A 584 17.11 -15.01 -12.84
CA SER A 584 18.15 -14.04 -12.51
C SER A 584 19.50 -14.40 -13.15
N PRO A 585 20.31 -13.42 -13.64
CA PRO A 585 21.59 -13.67 -14.33
C PRO A 585 22.62 -14.37 -13.47
N ARG A 586 22.82 -13.93 -12.23
CA ARG A 586 23.70 -14.51 -11.20
C ARG A 586 25.16 -14.64 -11.61
N ASP A 587 25.64 -13.80 -12.52
CA ASP A 587 27.07 -13.63 -12.80
C ASP A 587 27.73 -12.79 -11.69
N GLU A 588 29.06 -12.66 -11.76
CA GLU A 588 29.83 -11.95 -10.73
C GLU A 588 29.40 -10.47 -10.58
N ALA A 589 29.11 -9.78 -11.67
CA ALA A 589 28.67 -8.39 -11.64
C ALA A 589 27.28 -8.25 -10.99
N TRP A 590 26.38 -9.16 -11.35
CA TRP A 590 25.03 -9.22 -10.76
C TRP A 590 25.10 -9.49 -9.24
N TRP A 591 25.91 -10.47 -8.80
CA TRP A 591 26.07 -10.75 -7.36
C TRP A 591 26.67 -9.57 -6.59
N ASN A 592 27.59 -8.82 -7.19
CA ASN A 592 28.14 -7.63 -6.55
C ASN A 592 27.07 -6.58 -6.34
N THR A 593 26.22 -6.33 -7.35
CA THR A 593 25.07 -5.41 -7.24
C THR A 593 24.05 -5.92 -6.24
N TRP A 594 23.76 -7.23 -6.24
CA TRP A 594 22.82 -7.83 -5.31
C TRP A 594 23.23 -7.62 -3.84
N PHE A 595 24.49 -7.91 -3.50
CA PHE A 595 25.00 -7.69 -2.14
C PHE A 595 25.03 -6.20 -1.76
N GLU A 596 25.36 -5.31 -2.69
CA GLU A 596 25.29 -3.85 -2.48
C GLU A 596 23.86 -3.43 -2.12
N ARG A 597 22.86 -3.88 -2.88
CA ARG A 597 21.43 -3.54 -2.64
C ARG A 597 20.90 -4.18 -1.37
N TYR A 598 21.25 -5.42 -1.11
CA TYR A 598 20.87 -6.07 0.15
C TYR A 598 21.50 -5.37 1.35
N SER A 599 22.74 -4.93 1.27
CA SER A 599 23.37 -4.14 2.34
C SER A 599 22.61 -2.82 2.58
N ALA A 600 22.21 -2.12 1.53
CA ALA A 600 21.39 -0.92 1.65
C ALA A 600 20.03 -1.21 2.33
N TYR A 601 19.35 -2.27 1.92
CA TYR A 601 18.12 -2.77 2.54
C TYR A 601 18.28 -3.10 4.02
N ALA A 602 19.31 -3.87 4.39
CA ALA A 602 19.57 -4.25 5.78
C ALA A 602 19.88 -3.02 6.64
N ASN A 603 20.68 -2.10 6.11
CA ASN A 603 21.04 -0.86 6.79
C ASN A 603 19.85 0.09 6.97
N TYR A 604 18.99 0.22 5.96
CA TYR A 604 17.75 0.99 6.07
C TYR A 604 16.86 0.47 7.21
N HIS A 605 16.67 -0.85 7.30
CA HIS A 605 15.85 -1.43 8.34
C HIS A 605 16.53 -1.41 9.72
N ALA A 606 17.86 -1.41 9.78
CA ALA A 606 18.60 -1.19 11.02
C ALA A 606 18.41 0.25 11.56
N ASP A 607 18.49 1.24 10.66
CA ASP A 607 18.21 2.64 11.00
C ASP A 607 16.74 2.82 11.43
N LEU A 608 15.79 2.18 10.72
CA LEU A 608 14.37 2.19 11.08
C LEU A 608 14.14 1.57 12.46
N ALA A 609 14.74 0.41 12.74
CA ALA A 609 14.64 -0.26 14.04
C ALA A 609 15.20 0.62 15.16
N SER A 610 16.35 1.25 14.93
CA SER A 610 16.97 2.17 15.87
C SER A 610 16.09 3.40 16.13
N ARG A 611 15.57 4.02 15.07
CA ARG A 611 14.76 5.24 15.15
C ARG A 611 13.40 5.01 15.77
N SER A 612 12.74 3.89 15.45
CA SER A 612 11.43 3.53 15.98
C SER A 612 11.48 3.01 17.42
N GLY A 613 12.66 2.65 17.94
CA GLY A 613 12.83 2.03 19.26
C GLY A 613 12.43 0.56 19.30
N ALA A 614 12.42 -0.12 18.16
CA ALA A 614 12.27 -1.58 18.10
C ALA A 614 13.35 -2.28 18.95
N LYS A 615 13.00 -3.39 19.56
CA LYS A 615 13.92 -4.13 20.44
C LYS A 615 14.70 -5.22 19.70
N VAL A 616 14.12 -5.72 18.63
CA VAL A 616 14.69 -6.79 17.80
C VAL A 616 14.58 -6.38 16.33
N LEU A 617 15.66 -6.60 15.58
CA LEU A 617 15.68 -6.65 14.14
C LEU A 617 15.90 -8.09 13.70
N ILE A 618 15.06 -8.61 12.86
CA ILE A 618 15.15 -9.97 12.33
C ILE A 618 15.54 -9.85 10.86
N LEU A 619 16.65 -10.43 10.46
CA LEU A 619 17.07 -10.57 9.07
C LEU A 619 17.04 -12.05 8.69
N GLY A 620 17.13 -12.35 7.41
CA GLY A 620 17.06 -13.73 6.95
C GLY A 620 15.72 -14.02 6.24
N GLY A 621 15.36 -15.30 6.22
CA GLY A 621 14.14 -15.80 5.59
C GLY A 621 14.43 -16.70 4.40
N ASP A 622 13.40 -17.42 3.93
CA ASP A 622 13.47 -18.41 2.86
C ASP A 622 13.88 -17.84 1.50
N TRP A 623 13.51 -16.59 1.25
CA TRP A 623 13.85 -15.91 -0.01
C TRP A 623 15.37 -15.71 -0.22
N LEU A 624 16.16 -15.80 0.84
CA LEU A 624 17.62 -15.66 0.81
C LEU A 624 18.37 -16.98 0.59
N ASP A 625 17.71 -18.11 0.62
CA ASP A 625 18.36 -19.43 0.53
C ASP A 625 19.38 -19.55 -0.60
N PRO A 626 19.09 -19.10 -1.85
CA PRO A 626 20.08 -19.14 -2.93
C PRO A 626 21.27 -18.21 -2.74
N ALA A 627 21.14 -17.17 -1.91
CA ALA A 627 22.20 -16.22 -1.59
C ALA A 627 23.04 -16.62 -0.36
N MET A 628 22.72 -17.74 0.28
CA MET A 628 23.50 -18.29 1.39
C MET A 628 24.77 -18.97 0.88
N PRO A 629 25.85 -19.04 1.69
CA PRO A 629 27.00 -19.87 1.38
C PRO A 629 26.55 -21.30 1.00
N ALA A 630 27.04 -21.79 -0.15
CA ALA A 630 26.58 -23.04 -0.77
C ALA A 630 25.07 -23.07 -1.16
N GLY A 631 24.46 -21.91 -1.41
CA GLY A 631 23.06 -21.80 -1.81
C GLY A 631 22.71 -22.61 -3.06
N LEU A 632 21.49 -23.15 -3.10
CA LEU A 632 21.02 -24.00 -4.17
C LEU A 632 19.75 -23.42 -4.81
N ILE A 633 19.57 -23.67 -6.12
CA ILE A 633 18.33 -23.44 -6.86
C ILE A 633 17.98 -24.75 -7.57
N ASN A 634 16.85 -25.31 -7.27
CA ASN A 634 16.41 -26.60 -7.84
C ASN A 634 17.49 -27.69 -7.74
N GLY A 635 18.21 -27.74 -6.60
CA GLY A 635 19.27 -28.72 -6.34
C GLY A 635 20.63 -28.45 -7.01
N ASN A 636 20.75 -27.37 -7.79
CA ASN A 636 22.01 -26.95 -8.41
C ASN A 636 22.60 -25.75 -7.68
N SER A 637 23.92 -25.53 -7.75
CA SER A 637 24.56 -24.34 -7.19
C SER A 637 23.89 -23.06 -7.75
N SER A 638 23.61 -22.13 -6.86
CA SER A 638 23.07 -20.81 -7.24
C SER A 638 24.08 -19.92 -7.99
N GLY A 639 25.36 -20.28 -7.99
CA GLY A 639 26.45 -19.46 -8.51
C GLY A 639 26.91 -18.38 -7.53
N ILE A 640 26.50 -18.48 -6.25
CA ILE A 640 26.92 -17.54 -5.19
C ILE A 640 28.47 -17.44 -5.14
N PRO A 641 29.05 -16.22 -4.99
CA PRO A 641 30.49 -16.05 -4.87
C PRO A 641 31.09 -16.83 -3.71
N ALA A 642 32.31 -17.32 -3.88
CA ALA A 642 33.00 -18.11 -2.84
C ALA A 642 33.27 -17.31 -1.53
N ASP A 643 33.28 -15.98 -1.60
CA ASP A 643 33.44 -15.06 -0.47
C ASP A 643 32.12 -14.65 0.18
N ALA A 644 31.00 -15.33 -0.13
CA ALA A 644 29.66 -15.00 0.38
C ALA A 644 29.62 -14.89 1.92
N ASP A 645 30.27 -15.81 2.63
CA ASP A 645 30.30 -15.78 4.12
C ASP A 645 30.93 -14.47 4.64
N VAL A 646 32.01 -14.01 4.01
CA VAL A 646 32.67 -12.73 4.36
C VAL A 646 31.75 -11.54 4.05
N ARG A 647 31.03 -11.56 2.94
CA ARG A 647 30.08 -10.51 2.57
C ARG A 647 28.92 -10.43 3.58
N TRP A 648 28.39 -11.58 3.99
CA TRP A 648 27.36 -11.64 5.03
C TRP A 648 27.85 -11.12 6.38
N GLN A 649 29.06 -11.51 6.80
CA GLN A 649 29.68 -10.97 8.03
C GLN A 649 29.83 -9.45 7.96
N SER A 650 30.23 -8.90 6.82
CA SER A 650 30.31 -7.44 6.63
C SER A 650 28.95 -6.78 6.81
N ILE A 651 27.89 -7.33 6.20
CA ILE A 651 26.52 -6.79 6.34
C ILE A 651 26.06 -6.82 7.81
N ILE A 652 26.26 -7.94 8.49
CA ILE A 652 25.92 -8.05 9.93
C ILE A 652 26.69 -7.01 10.76
N SER A 653 27.98 -6.82 10.47
CA SER A 653 28.82 -5.82 11.14
C SER A 653 28.28 -4.40 10.91
N ASP A 654 27.90 -4.05 9.67
CA ASP A 654 27.36 -2.73 9.32
C ASP A 654 26.02 -2.49 10.05
N VAL A 655 25.14 -3.49 10.07
CA VAL A 655 23.87 -3.44 10.81
C VAL A 655 24.11 -3.19 12.29
N ARG A 656 25.10 -3.85 12.89
CA ARG A 656 25.48 -3.66 14.31
C ARG A 656 25.97 -2.24 14.61
N THR A 657 26.55 -1.53 13.66
CA THR A 657 26.96 -0.13 13.87
C THR A 657 25.76 0.82 13.94
N ARG A 658 24.61 0.42 13.42
CA ARG A 658 23.38 1.22 13.30
C ARG A 658 22.32 0.87 14.34
N PHE A 659 22.24 -0.40 14.69
CA PHE A 659 21.23 -0.93 15.60
C PHE A 659 21.87 -1.65 16.79
N THR A 660 21.59 -1.14 17.99
CA THR A 660 22.14 -1.65 19.26
C THR A 660 21.22 -2.65 19.97
N GLY A 661 20.01 -2.87 19.44
CA GLY A 661 19.09 -3.90 19.94
C GLY A 661 19.52 -5.31 19.52
N ASN A 662 18.69 -6.29 19.79
CA ASN A 662 18.97 -7.67 19.44
C ASN A 662 18.80 -7.92 17.93
N LEU A 663 19.79 -8.53 17.30
CA LEU A 663 19.73 -8.95 15.90
C LEU A 663 19.47 -10.45 15.84
N PHE A 664 18.32 -10.85 15.30
CA PHE A 664 17.96 -12.25 15.11
C PHE A 664 18.12 -12.65 13.64
N TRP A 665 18.37 -13.94 13.42
CA TRP A 665 18.38 -14.50 12.08
C TRP A 665 17.19 -15.44 11.87
N ALA A 666 16.42 -15.20 10.80
CA ALA A 666 15.29 -16.03 10.45
C ALA A 666 15.75 -17.26 9.65
N ILE A 667 15.47 -18.44 10.19
CA ILE A 667 15.80 -19.73 9.59
C ILE A 667 14.52 -20.43 9.17
N PRO A 668 14.33 -20.77 7.88
CA PRO A 668 13.19 -21.55 7.43
C PRO A 668 13.29 -23.03 7.87
N TYR A 669 12.17 -23.58 8.34
CA TYR A 669 12.06 -24.97 8.73
C TYR A 669 10.73 -25.60 8.28
N SER A 670 10.82 -26.60 7.41
CA SER A 670 9.68 -27.37 6.89
C SER A 670 9.81 -28.88 7.13
N GLY A 671 10.43 -29.28 8.24
CA GLY A 671 10.68 -30.68 8.62
C GLY A 671 12.10 -31.16 8.33
N GLU A 672 12.94 -30.29 7.75
CA GLU A 672 14.36 -30.57 7.52
C GLU A 672 15.16 -29.28 7.74
N LEU A 673 16.24 -29.37 8.52
CA LEU A 673 17.12 -28.26 8.80
C LEU A 673 18.20 -28.13 7.71
N ARG A 674 18.30 -26.95 7.12
CA ARG A 674 19.35 -26.64 6.14
C ARG A 674 20.68 -26.32 6.84
N LEU A 675 21.75 -26.30 6.05
CA LEU A 675 23.06 -25.90 6.53
C LEU A 675 23.00 -24.47 7.10
N ILE A 676 23.42 -24.31 8.35
CA ILE A 676 23.45 -23.00 9.00
C ILE A 676 24.78 -22.30 8.71
N PRO A 677 24.75 -21.11 8.07
CA PRO A 677 25.98 -20.36 7.79
C PRO A 677 26.71 -19.91 9.05
N ASN A 678 28.03 -19.81 8.98
CA ASN A 678 28.86 -19.45 10.13
C ASN A 678 28.55 -18.06 10.69
N PHE A 679 28.17 -17.10 9.86
CA PHE A 679 27.85 -15.73 10.28
C PHE A 679 26.62 -15.65 11.23
N VAL A 680 25.77 -16.68 11.28
CA VAL A 680 24.64 -16.75 12.21
C VAL A 680 25.13 -16.73 13.68
N LYS A 681 26.38 -17.13 13.93
CA LYS A 681 27.03 -17.01 15.24
C LYS A 681 27.20 -15.55 15.70
N ASP A 682 27.20 -14.61 14.78
CA ASP A 682 27.32 -13.17 15.06
C ASP A 682 25.97 -12.48 15.36
N THR A 683 24.85 -13.21 15.31
CA THR A 683 23.51 -12.71 15.70
C THR A 683 23.22 -13.05 17.17
N ASP A 684 22.11 -12.51 17.74
CA ASP A 684 21.78 -12.71 19.17
C ASP A 684 20.73 -13.80 19.40
N GLY A 685 20.00 -14.21 18.36
CA GLY A 685 18.94 -15.22 18.45
C GLY A 685 18.51 -15.74 17.10
N ILE A 686 17.68 -16.76 17.15
CA ILE A 686 17.10 -17.43 15.99
C ILE A 686 15.60 -17.16 15.98
N TYR A 687 15.09 -16.73 14.83
CA TYR A 687 13.68 -16.64 14.54
C TYR A 687 13.33 -17.78 13.59
N LEU A 688 12.82 -18.90 14.15
CA LEU A 688 12.59 -20.12 13.40
C LEU A 688 11.25 -20.05 12.67
N LEU A 689 11.29 -19.90 11.35
CA LEU A 689 10.09 -19.88 10.50
C LEU A 689 9.58 -21.32 10.34
N TRP A 690 8.66 -21.67 11.22
CA TRP A 690 8.18 -23.04 11.32
C TRP A 690 6.87 -23.25 10.56
N THR A 691 6.91 -24.09 9.52
CA THR A 691 5.74 -24.69 8.87
C THR A 691 6.11 -26.09 8.42
N ALA A 692 6.24 -27.01 9.39
CA ALA A 692 6.62 -28.40 9.16
C ALA A 692 5.37 -29.29 9.11
N PRO A 693 5.24 -30.20 8.14
CA PRO A 693 4.16 -31.19 8.14
C PRO A 693 4.17 -32.01 9.43
N LEU A 694 3.00 -32.17 10.06
CA LEU A 694 2.83 -32.95 11.28
C LEU A 694 2.05 -34.23 10.97
N THR A 695 2.59 -35.34 11.41
CA THR A 695 1.96 -36.66 11.24
C THR A 695 1.06 -36.99 12.43
N GLY A 696 -0.12 -37.53 12.16
CA GLY A 696 -1.08 -37.90 13.20
C GLY A 696 -2.53 -37.70 12.77
N ALA A 697 -3.46 -37.92 13.70
CA ALA A 697 -4.89 -37.70 13.54
C ALA A 697 -5.55 -37.10 14.80
N SER A 698 -4.73 -36.67 15.77
CA SER A 698 -5.21 -36.04 16.99
C SER A 698 -4.18 -35.01 17.50
N VAL A 699 -4.64 -34.11 18.35
CA VAL A 699 -3.80 -33.07 18.97
C VAL A 699 -2.59 -33.69 19.68
N ASP A 700 -2.77 -34.79 20.43
CA ASP A 700 -1.67 -35.46 21.13
C ASP A 700 -0.63 -36.04 20.17
N GLN A 701 -1.09 -36.63 19.06
CA GLN A 701 -0.18 -37.15 18.03
C GLN A 701 0.58 -36.05 17.31
N TYR A 702 -0.08 -34.94 16.96
CA TYR A 702 0.57 -33.76 16.39
C TYR A 702 1.57 -33.16 17.38
N SER A 703 1.23 -33.11 18.68
CA SER A 703 2.13 -32.60 19.71
C SER A 703 3.37 -33.50 19.86
N ALA A 704 3.20 -34.82 19.83
CA ALA A 704 4.32 -35.75 19.86
C ALA A 704 5.22 -35.61 18.62
N ALA A 705 4.64 -35.50 17.43
CA ALA A 705 5.38 -35.30 16.18
C ALA A 705 6.15 -33.97 16.20
N ALA A 706 5.51 -32.86 16.60
CA ALA A 706 6.17 -31.57 16.74
C ALA A 706 7.29 -31.61 17.78
N GLY A 707 7.03 -32.30 18.91
CA GLY A 707 8.01 -32.51 19.96
C GLY A 707 9.24 -33.25 19.47
N GLN A 708 9.06 -34.31 18.70
CA GLN A 708 10.16 -35.07 18.11
C GLN A 708 11.04 -34.19 17.22
N LEU A 709 10.44 -33.43 16.29
CA LEU A 709 11.17 -32.50 15.39
C LEU A 709 11.93 -31.42 16.18
N LEU A 710 11.33 -30.89 17.24
CA LEU A 710 11.98 -29.91 18.10
C LEU A 710 13.19 -30.50 18.82
N ASP A 711 13.10 -31.73 19.31
CA ASP A 711 14.16 -32.36 20.07
C ASP A 711 15.27 -32.92 19.18
N GLU A 712 14.94 -33.45 17.98
CA GLU A 712 15.93 -34.07 17.09
C GLU A 712 16.68 -33.04 16.24
N ASP A 713 15.99 -31.97 15.76
CA ASP A 713 16.57 -31.03 14.82
C ASP A 713 16.93 -29.69 15.48
N ILE A 714 16.05 -29.13 16.31
CA ILE A 714 16.17 -27.75 16.76
C ILE A 714 16.92 -27.61 18.06
N GLN A 715 16.73 -28.54 19.01
CA GLN A 715 17.48 -28.51 20.29
C GLN A 715 18.99 -28.66 20.08
N PRO A 716 19.51 -29.55 19.21
CA PRO A 716 20.93 -29.61 18.89
C PRO A 716 21.49 -28.29 18.34
N LEU A 717 20.72 -27.64 17.41
CA LEU A 717 21.09 -26.34 16.88
C LEU A 717 21.14 -25.27 18.00
N GLN A 718 20.13 -25.22 18.84
CA GLN A 718 20.06 -24.29 19.96
C GLN A 718 21.26 -24.51 20.90
N ALA A 719 21.58 -25.77 21.20
CA ALA A 719 22.72 -26.14 22.09
C ALA A 719 24.08 -25.77 21.46
N GLU A 720 24.25 -25.95 20.13
CA GLU A 720 25.46 -25.57 19.40
C GLU A 720 25.68 -24.06 19.42
N LEU A 721 24.62 -23.28 19.14
CA LEU A 721 24.71 -21.83 19.01
C LEU A 721 24.63 -21.12 20.37
N GLY A 722 24.01 -21.73 21.37
CA GLY A 722 23.81 -21.15 22.70
C GLY A 722 22.88 -19.93 22.70
N LYS A 723 21.95 -19.85 21.71
CA LYS A 723 21.11 -18.68 21.48
C LYS A 723 19.63 -18.98 21.74
N PRO A 724 18.80 -17.97 22.12
CA PRO A 724 17.37 -18.15 22.21
C PRO A 724 16.78 -18.47 20.83
N VAL A 725 15.83 -19.42 20.80
CA VAL A 725 15.06 -19.78 19.61
C VAL A 725 13.62 -19.36 19.83
N ILE A 726 13.13 -18.50 18.94
CA ILE A 726 11.72 -18.09 18.88
C ILE A 726 11.02 -18.92 17.81
N LEU A 727 10.02 -19.68 18.21
CA LEU A 727 9.22 -20.50 17.29
C LEU A 727 8.15 -19.62 16.64
N ALA A 728 8.34 -19.28 15.36
CA ALA A 728 7.44 -18.46 14.57
C ALA A 728 6.66 -19.33 13.59
N ILE A 729 5.39 -19.61 13.92
CA ILE A 729 4.58 -20.61 13.23
C ILE A 729 3.59 -20.01 12.24
N ALA A 730 3.37 -20.69 11.12
CA ALA A 730 2.33 -20.39 10.17
C ALA A 730 1.63 -21.69 9.72
N TYR A 731 0.35 -21.83 10.02
CA TYR A 731 -0.46 -22.94 9.55
C TYR A 731 -1.79 -22.44 9.02
N PRO A 732 -2.24 -22.93 7.87
CA PRO A 732 -3.51 -22.51 7.27
C PRO A 732 -4.69 -23.01 8.09
N SER A 733 -5.85 -22.38 7.90
CA SER A 733 -7.12 -22.83 8.47
C SER A 733 -7.94 -23.61 7.43
N ASP A 734 -7.37 -24.72 6.93
CA ASP A 734 -7.97 -25.59 5.95
C ASP A 734 -7.84 -27.08 6.33
N ASP A 735 -8.52 -27.96 5.58
CA ASP A 735 -8.48 -29.42 5.81
C ASP A 735 -7.08 -30.04 5.63
N LEU A 736 -6.13 -29.33 5.02
CA LEU A 736 -4.76 -29.76 4.80
C LEU A 736 -3.77 -29.09 5.76
N ALA A 737 -4.24 -28.45 6.84
CA ALA A 737 -3.40 -27.70 7.77
C ALA A 737 -2.19 -28.49 8.28
N ALA A 738 -2.36 -29.76 8.66
CA ALA A 738 -1.29 -30.63 9.17
C ALA A 738 -0.20 -30.95 8.13
N SER A 739 -0.49 -30.84 6.84
CA SER A 739 0.45 -31.08 5.74
C SER A 739 1.07 -29.80 5.16
N ALA A 740 0.85 -28.64 5.81
CA ALA A 740 1.36 -27.37 5.33
C ALA A 740 2.90 -27.33 5.32
N SER A 741 3.44 -26.56 4.39
CA SER A 741 4.87 -26.28 4.28
C SER A 741 5.11 -24.82 3.95
N LEU A 742 6.34 -24.32 4.17
CA LEU A 742 6.71 -22.94 3.83
C LEU A 742 6.58 -22.62 2.34
N ALA A 743 6.57 -23.64 1.49
CA ALA A 743 6.39 -23.47 0.04
C ALA A 743 4.93 -23.15 -0.36
N ASP A 744 3.97 -23.25 0.57
CA ASP A 744 2.56 -22.98 0.31
C ASP A 744 2.31 -21.47 0.24
N THR A 745 2.25 -20.89 -0.94
CA THR A 745 2.01 -19.45 -1.15
C THR A 745 0.68 -18.95 -0.58
N SER A 746 -0.30 -19.86 -0.41
CA SER A 746 -1.61 -19.57 0.18
C SER A 746 -1.58 -19.20 1.66
N LEU A 747 -0.50 -19.54 2.39
CA LEU A 747 -0.37 -19.24 3.83
C LEU A 747 -0.61 -17.78 4.17
N PHE A 748 -0.13 -16.89 3.31
CA PHE A 748 -0.10 -15.45 3.56
C PHE A 748 -0.97 -14.64 2.59
N GLN A 749 -1.88 -15.29 1.84
CA GLN A 749 -2.75 -14.62 0.88
C GLN A 749 -4.21 -14.72 1.32
N PRO A 750 -4.90 -13.60 1.64
CA PRO A 750 -6.32 -13.62 1.95
C PRO A 750 -7.13 -14.16 0.77
N GLY A 751 -8.13 -14.99 1.06
CA GLY A 751 -9.02 -15.53 0.04
C GLY A 751 -8.44 -16.65 -0.84
N SER A 752 -7.17 -17.01 -0.66
CA SER A 752 -6.58 -18.18 -1.33
C SER A 752 -7.15 -19.46 -0.72
N THR A 753 -7.61 -20.36 -1.55
CA THR A 753 -8.15 -21.67 -1.13
C THR A 753 -7.33 -22.80 -1.73
N ARG A 754 -6.51 -23.43 -0.91
CA ARG A 754 -5.83 -24.71 -1.22
C ARG A 754 -6.76 -25.90 -0.99
N ALA A 755 -7.56 -25.81 0.06
CA ALA A 755 -8.54 -26.80 0.48
C ALA A 755 -9.75 -26.09 1.12
N ALA A 756 -10.77 -26.87 1.53
CA ALA A 756 -11.90 -26.30 2.24
C ALA A 756 -11.48 -25.65 3.57
N VAL A 757 -12.08 -24.51 3.90
CA VAL A 757 -11.81 -23.80 5.17
C VAL A 757 -12.18 -24.69 6.34
N ASN A 758 -11.24 -24.90 7.26
CA ASN A 758 -11.39 -25.68 8.48
C ASN A 758 -10.66 -24.99 9.64
N LEU A 759 -11.38 -24.13 10.35
CA LEU A 759 -10.83 -23.36 11.47
C LEU A 759 -10.38 -24.25 12.63
N GLN A 760 -11.05 -25.41 12.81
CA GLN A 760 -10.70 -26.36 13.87
C GLN A 760 -9.34 -27.03 13.59
N ALA A 761 -9.04 -27.35 12.34
CA ALA A 761 -7.75 -27.94 11.97
C ALA A 761 -6.58 -27.03 12.36
N GLN A 762 -6.67 -25.73 12.09
CA GLN A 762 -5.66 -24.77 12.55
C GLN A 762 -5.57 -24.75 14.08
N THR A 763 -6.71 -24.72 14.78
CA THR A 763 -6.75 -24.70 16.24
C THR A 763 -6.09 -25.94 16.85
N ASP A 764 -6.34 -27.12 16.27
CA ASP A 764 -5.75 -28.38 16.74
C ASP A 764 -4.22 -28.38 16.57
N ILE A 765 -3.71 -27.88 15.44
CA ILE A 765 -2.26 -27.76 15.21
C ILE A 765 -1.63 -26.77 16.18
N TYR A 766 -2.26 -25.60 16.38
CA TYR A 766 -1.75 -24.62 17.35
C TYR A 766 -1.76 -25.16 18.77
N GLN A 767 -2.82 -25.86 19.19
CA GLN A 767 -2.88 -26.52 20.50
C GLN A 767 -1.75 -27.53 20.64
N ALA A 768 -1.51 -28.34 19.63
CA ALA A 768 -0.43 -29.34 19.62
C ALA A 768 0.96 -28.70 19.78
N LEU A 769 1.22 -27.63 19.02
CA LEU A 769 2.48 -26.92 19.09
C LEU A 769 2.69 -26.19 20.44
N LEU A 770 1.64 -25.58 21.00
CA LEU A 770 1.70 -24.93 22.30
C LEU A 770 1.95 -25.95 23.43
N MET A 771 1.39 -27.17 23.34
CA MET A 771 1.70 -28.27 24.25
C MET A 771 3.16 -28.70 24.11
N ALA A 772 3.66 -28.88 22.89
CA ALA A 772 5.06 -29.24 22.65
C ALA A 772 6.03 -28.17 23.18
N VAL A 773 5.71 -26.88 22.98
CA VAL A 773 6.48 -25.75 23.51
C VAL A 773 6.44 -25.73 25.03
N ASN A 774 5.30 -26.01 25.65
CA ASN A 774 5.15 -26.01 27.13
C ASN A 774 6.12 -26.96 27.83
N GLU A 775 6.44 -28.09 27.22
CA GLU A 775 7.37 -29.08 27.73
C GLU A 775 8.86 -28.72 27.54
N ARG A 776 9.17 -27.73 26.68
CA ARG A 776 10.54 -27.39 26.25
C ARG A 776 10.99 -26.05 26.76
N SER A 777 11.59 -26.04 27.97
CA SER A 777 12.01 -24.81 28.66
C SER A 777 13.13 -24.03 27.93
N TRP A 778 13.82 -24.65 26.99
CA TRP A 778 14.89 -24.03 26.22
C TRP A 778 14.38 -23.11 25.08
N LEU A 779 13.13 -23.22 24.70
CA LEU A 779 12.52 -22.29 23.72
C LEU A 779 12.33 -20.90 24.35
N GLY A 780 12.70 -19.85 23.61
CA GLY A 780 12.64 -18.46 24.05
C GLY A 780 11.33 -17.75 23.70
N GLY A 781 10.48 -18.32 22.86
CA GLY A 781 9.22 -17.69 22.49
C GLY A 781 8.36 -18.47 21.50
N PHE A 782 7.15 -17.93 21.32
CA PHE A 782 6.15 -18.42 20.38
C PHE A 782 5.47 -17.24 19.70
N VAL A 783 5.49 -17.20 18.37
CA VAL A 783 4.91 -16.15 17.55
C VAL A 783 4.00 -16.77 16.48
N SER A 784 2.79 -16.27 16.35
CA SER A 784 1.88 -16.62 15.25
C SER A 784 2.12 -15.67 14.08
N ARG A 785 2.41 -16.19 12.90
CA ARG A 785 2.73 -15.42 11.69
C ARG A 785 1.50 -15.20 10.81
N GLY A 786 1.56 -14.16 9.97
CA GLY A 786 0.55 -13.89 8.96
C GLY A 786 -0.71 -13.21 9.49
N TYR A 787 -0.63 -12.48 10.59
CA TYR A 787 -1.78 -11.77 11.19
C TYR A 787 -2.19 -10.58 10.34
N PHE A 788 -3.38 -10.63 9.73
CA PHE A 788 -3.92 -9.49 8.98
C PHE A 788 -4.49 -8.43 9.93
N PRO A 789 -4.16 -7.13 9.75
CA PRO A 789 -4.77 -6.06 10.51
C PRO A 789 -6.31 -6.04 10.43
N PRO A 790 -6.99 -6.13 9.28
CA PRO A 790 -8.43 -6.42 9.24
C PRO A 790 -8.70 -7.89 9.58
N VAL A 791 -9.87 -8.15 10.15
CA VAL A 791 -10.30 -9.53 10.44
C VAL A 791 -10.66 -10.24 9.13
N VAL A 792 -10.06 -11.40 8.87
CA VAL A 792 -10.34 -12.25 7.69
C VAL A 792 -10.87 -13.60 8.17
N LEU A 793 -12.20 -13.74 8.24
CA LEU A 793 -12.84 -14.88 8.91
C LEU A 793 -13.01 -16.10 8.02
N GLN A 794 -13.24 -15.92 6.74
CA GLN A 794 -13.60 -16.99 5.80
C GLN A 794 -12.43 -17.39 4.89
N ASP A 795 -11.22 -17.17 5.31
CA ASP A 795 -10.06 -17.54 4.53
C ASP A 795 -9.34 -18.75 5.11
N ALA A 796 -8.59 -19.42 4.27
CA ALA A 796 -7.76 -20.56 4.65
C ALA A 796 -6.33 -20.13 5.07
N SER A 797 -6.03 -18.83 5.19
CA SER A 797 -4.69 -18.35 5.52
C SER A 797 -4.25 -18.72 6.94
N ALA A 798 -2.97 -18.44 7.22
CA ALA A 798 -2.38 -18.65 8.53
C ALA A 798 -2.83 -17.59 9.57
N SER A 799 -3.50 -16.49 9.16
CA SER A 799 -3.99 -15.48 10.11
C SER A 799 -4.91 -16.10 11.16
N VAL A 800 -4.63 -15.79 12.40
CA VAL A 800 -5.47 -16.20 13.54
C VAL A 800 -6.46 -15.12 13.96
N HIS A 801 -6.42 -13.94 13.33
CA HIS A 801 -7.25 -12.80 13.70
C HIS A 801 -8.73 -13.11 13.52
N GLY A 802 -9.49 -13.05 14.62
CA GLY A 802 -10.93 -13.35 14.64
C GLY A 802 -11.31 -14.81 14.48
N LYS A 803 -10.35 -15.74 14.50
CA LYS A 803 -10.57 -17.20 14.40
C LYS A 803 -10.48 -17.84 15.79
N PRO A 804 -11.02 -19.06 16.00
CA PRO A 804 -10.96 -19.77 17.29
C PRO A 804 -9.55 -19.97 17.82
N THR A 805 -8.55 -20.01 16.94
CA THR A 805 -7.12 -20.09 17.31
C THR A 805 -6.68 -18.86 18.12
N ALA A 806 -7.29 -17.68 17.93
CA ALA A 806 -7.01 -16.50 18.75
C ALA A 806 -7.43 -16.71 20.22
N ASP A 807 -8.57 -17.37 20.46
CA ASP A 807 -9.02 -17.71 21.84
C ASP A 807 -8.05 -18.68 22.50
N LEU A 808 -7.45 -19.58 21.72
CA LEU A 808 -6.42 -20.48 22.21
C LEU A 808 -5.16 -19.70 22.63
N LEU A 809 -4.71 -18.73 21.82
CA LEU A 809 -3.57 -17.87 22.16
C LEU A 809 -3.88 -17.04 23.40
N TRP A 810 -5.10 -16.50 23.54
CA TRP A 810 -5.56 -15.80 24.74
C TRP A 810 -5.49 -16.68 26.00
N TYR A 811 -5.71 -18.00 25.88
CA TYR A 811 -5.54 -18.92 27.01
C TYR A 811 -4.06 -19.14 27.36
N TRP A 812 -3.17 -19.38 26.37
CA TRP A 812 -1.80 -19.78 26.59
C TRP A 812 -0.85 -18.63 26.94
N PHE A 813 -0.95 -17.50 26.24
CA PHE A 813 0.01 -16.39 26.36
C PHE A 813 0.12 -15.84 27.78
N PRO A 814 -0.98 -15.45 28.45
CA PRO A 814 -0.86 -14.92 29.80
C PRO A 814 -0.28 -15.94 30.77
N ARG A 815 -0.58 -17.23 30.59
CA ARG A 815 -0.08 -18.30 31.45
C ARG A 815 1.42 -18.54 31.29
N PHE A 816 1.92 -18.51 30.06
CA PHE A 816 3.38 -18.50 29.84
C PHE A 816 4.05 -17.31 30.54
N LEU A 817 3.44 -16.16 30.56
CA LEU A 817 3.96 -14.94 31.16
C LEU A 817 3.70 -14.85 32.69
N GLY A 818 3.00 -15.83 33.27
CA GLY A 818 2.62 -15.79 34.69
C GLY A 818 1.60 -14.72 35.05
N ILE A 819 0.81 -14.28 34.07
CA ILE A 819 -0.28 -13.32 34.22
C ILE A 819 -1.57 -14.13 34.50
N THR A 820 -2.34 -13.71 35.49
CA THR A 820 -3.70 -14.22 35.70
C THR A 820 -4.66 -13.34 34.90
N PRO A 821 -5.34 -13.88 33.88
CA PRO A 821 -6.27 -13.13 33.07
C PRO A 821 -7.46 -12.56 33.85
#